data_ab5c6a57553e9c1a76b33b8f789ad825
#
_entry.id   ab5c6a57553e9c1a76b33b8f789ad825
#
_cell.length_a   1.000
_cell.length_b   1.000
_cell.length_c   1.000
_cell.angle_alpha   90.00
_cell.angle_beta   90.00
_cell.angle_gamma   90.00
#
_symmetry.space_group_name_H-M   'P 1'
#
loop_
_entity.id
_entity.type
_entity.pdbx_description
1 polymer ?
#
loop_
_entity_poly.entity_id
_entity_poly.type
_entity_poly.pdbx_seq_one_letter_code
_entity_poly.pdbx_strand_id
1 'polypeptide(L)'
;MKKKTLLTSFLVAVLFPPLAAQSYKDATLSHHERAKHMVSLMTLDEKIAQVGHQTPGITRLGLAGYNYWNEALHGVARSGLATSFPVSKAMSATWDLDLIRQCATVTSDEARIYNNEKGKGLIYWCPTINMSRDPRWGRDEENYGEDPYLQGRIAVEYIKAMQGDDPKYYKTIATAKHFAANNYEGGRHHTSSNMDERNLREYYLPAFEMAVKEGGVRSVMSAYNALNGIPCGANHELLIDILRNEWGFDGFVVSDCGAIDNVYQNHKYVATGAEASAVSMKNGEDLNCGSTFQEYCKEAIQKGLLTEAQLDTALVRVLEARFSVGEFDGASLVPWKNISDTLLDCQAHRQLAHRAAQEAIVLLKNENDFLPLTTDKTVCVIGPMAQTVTLGGYSGSPIDLSTPLEGIAAKMGVSANDGRVEFEDCTELSYTGGGNHLVREANGSSGNLGYIHNGDWVAFNEIDFGEGKTRLTLYTGAQNNNPTVVNISLDTRKTVPDMQISIPPTGSWSSYKETTFNVDPAIFKGKHKVYFTFRFANQSYGANMDWFRFDNPGEENPLQLNGPLYYVQGCNMVDNKATDLETAKKFAAKADVVVLCMGTDLSTSDESNDRESLNLPGDQQKLMEAVYSVNPNVVLVLQTCSSVTINWAQQHVPAIVEAWYGGQAQGHALADVLYGDYNPSGKLTSTWYAALSDLPKNLMQYDIRANNYTYMYYDKEPLYPFGYGLSYTTYKYSNLAVSAESLDAGDSLTVSFDVTNTGNRAGDEIVQLYVHAHSQIERPVKELKGFDRIHLEAGETKRVTIPLRHDQLCYYNTATHTFDVEAGQVDILVGASSADIRLRGAIQAQAATVKQTYKSLAASVGTATVSGSNGKAKIYNMAGQMVGYAENGRALPKGILVKVPPGQKFVNK
;
A
#
# COMPACT_ATOMS: atom_id res chain seq x y z
N MET A 1 78.83 55.25 -35.55
CA MET A 1 78.16 53.92 -35.61
C MET A 1 77.34 53.75 -34.34
N LYS A 2 75.99 53.97 -34.42
CA LYS A 2 75.11 53.86 -33.30
C LYS A 2 74.37 52.51 -33.46
N LYS A 3 74.56 51.57 -32.49
CA LYS A 3 73.80 50.32 -32.37
C LYS A 3 72.45 50.63 -31.74
N LYS A 4 71.39 50.38 -32.46
CA LYS A 4 70.00 50.34 -31.90
C LYS A 4 69.71 48.95 -31.32
N THR A 5 69.47 48.88 -30.02
CA THR A 5 69.04 47.68 -29.37
C THR A 5 67.49 47.61 -29.46
N LEU A 6 66.97 46.60 -30.10
CA LEU A 6 65.53 46.33 -30.19
C LEU A 6 65.15 45.54 -28.96
N LEU A 7 64.26 46.09 -28.10
CA LEU A 7 63.69 45.43 -27.00
C LEU A 7 62.34 44.70 -27.45
N THR A 8 62.38 43.40 -27.60
CA THR A 8 61.21 42.61 -27.98
C THR A 8 60.49 42.25 -26.72
N SER A 9 59.35 42.91 -26.45
CA SER A 9 58.43 42.53 -25.34
C SER A 9 57.65 41.25 -25.71
N PHE A 10 57.95 40.16 -25.05
CA PHE A 10 57.14 38.96 -25.09
C PHE A 10 55.88 39.14 -24.20
N LEU A 11 54.74 39.31 -24.83
CA LEU A 11 53.45 39.26 -24.16
C LEU A 11 53.10 37.77 -23.95
N VAL A 12 53.25 37.25 -22.70
CA VAL A 12 52.77 35.93 -22.32
C VAL A 12 51.25 36.05 -22.12
N ALA A 13 50.49 35.68 -23.12
CA ALA A 13 49.07 35.48 -22.99
C ALA A 13 48.85 34.20 -22.11
N VAL A 14 48.52 34.41 -20.84
CA VAL A 14 48.01 33.32 -19.98
C VAL A 14 46.63 32.95 -20.53
N LEU A 15 46.60 31.94 -21.38
CA LEU A 15 45.37 31.25 -21.76
C LEU A 15 44.83 30.57 -20.51
N PHE A 16 43.92 31.23 -19.77
CA PHE A 16 43.00 30.51 -18.87
C PHE A 16 42.21 29.59 -19.77
N PRO A 17 42.19 28.26 -19.51
CA PRO A 17 41.23 27.40 -20.18
C PRO A 17 39.85 27.96 -19.87
N PRO A 18 38.92 28.03 -20.86
CA PRO A 18 37.54 28.39 -20.54
C PRO A 18 37.09 27.43 -19.46
N LEU A 19 36.61 27.96 -18.30
CA LEU A 19 35.85 27.15 -17.36
C LEU A 19 34.81 26.40 -18.22
N ALA A 20 35.00 25.10 -18.38
CA ALA A 20 34.02 24.27 -19.06
C ALA A 20 32.72 24.51 -18.31
N ALA A 21 31.74 25.12 -18.96
CA ALA A 21 30.44 25.38 -18.38
C ALA A 21 29.91 24.03 -17.91
N GLN A 22 29.79 23.86 -16.61
CA GLN A 22 29.28 22.62 -16.01
C GLN A 22 27.95 22.29 -16.68
N SER A 23 27.84 21.14 -17.28
CA SER A 23 26.68 20.75 -18.06
C SER A 23 25.77 19.86 -17.22
N TYR A 24 24.46 20.08 -17.26
CA TYR A 24 23.51 19.12 -16.67
C TYR A 24 23.66 17.67 -17.22
N LYS A 25 24.37 17.51 -18.33
CA LYS A 25 24.74 16.21 -18.94
C LYS A 25 25.94 15.54 -18.28
N ASP A 26 26.66 16.24 -17.42
CA ASP A 26 27.82 15.68 -16.73
C ASP A 26 27.38 14.87 -15.52
N ALA A 27 27.45 13.54 -15.66
CA ALA A 27 27.06 12.61 -14.62
C ALA A 27 27.98 12.61 -13.38
N THR A 28 29.12 13.35 -13.41
CA THR A 28 30.01 13.51 -12.25
C THR A 28 29.52 14.56 -11.26
N LEU A 29 28.62 15.46 -11.70
CA LEU A 29 28.00 16.47 -10.85
C LEU A 29 26.87 15.88 -10.01
N SER A 30 26.56 16.55 -8.90
CA SER A 30 25.39 16.19 -8.09
C SER A 30 24.09 16.38 -8.88
N HIS A 31 23.05 15.61 -8.54
CA HIS A 31 21.73 15.73 -9.17
C HIS A 31 21.17 17.16 -8.99
N HIS A 32 21.41 17.77 -7.84
CA HIS A 32 21.01 19.15 -7.53
C HIS A 32 21.70 20.18 -8.48
N GLU A 33 23.02 20.09 -8.67
CA GLU A 33 23.75 20.98 -9.56
C GLU A 33 23.27 20.83 -11.00
N ARG A 34 23.03 19.60 -11.45
CA ARG A 34 22.49 19.30 -12.78
C ARG A 34 21.09 19.88 -12.97
N ALA A 35 20.18 19.69 -11.99
CA ALA A 35 18.83 20.24 -12.02
C ALA A 35 18.86 21.77 -12.06
N LYS A 36 19.65 22.40 -11.19
CA LYS A 36 19.83 23.86 -11.16
C LYS A 36 20.36 24.42 -12.50
N HIS A 37 21.31 23.75 -13.11
CA HIS A 37 21.83 24.17 -14.43
C HIS A 37 20.75 24.00 -15.50
N MET A 38 19.97 22.89 -15.52
CA MET A 38 18.89 22.69 -16.48
C MET A 38 17.82 23.79 -16.35
N VAL A 39 17.38 24.10 -15.11
CA VAL A 39 16.41 25.17 -14.84
C VAL A 39 16.90 26.52 -15.34
N SER A 40 18.19 26.84 -15.15
CA SER A 40 18.77 28.12 -15.62
C SER A 40 18.74 28.31 -17.15
N LEU A 41 18.60 27.24 -17.90
CA LEU A 41 18.48 27.24 -19.36
C LEU A 41 17.03 27.34 -19.87
N MET A 42 16.02 27.20 -18.97
CA MET A 42 14.62 27.26 -19.33
C MET A 42 14.10 28.69 -19.41
N THR A 43 13.21 28.95 -20.37
CA THR A 43 12.39 30.16 -20.38
C THR A 43 11.33 30.12 -19.29
N LEU A 44 10.75 31.25 -18.91
CA LEU A 44 9.68 31.29 -17.91
C LEU A 44 8.49 30.39 -18.27
N ASP A 45 8.08 30.39 -19.55
CA ASP A 45 6.95 29.55 -20.00
C ASP A 45 7.30 28.05 -19.93
N GLU A 46 8.53 27.67 -20.24
CA GLU A 46 9.00 26.30 -20.08
C GLU A 46 9.06 25.88 -18.60
N LYS A 47 9.51 26.74 -17.70
CA LYS A 47 9.52 26.51 -16.26
C LYS A 47 8.10 26.25 -15.72
N ILE A 48 7.15 27.12 -16.10
CA ILE A 48 5.74 27.00 -15.70
C ILE A 48 5.12 25.69 -16.22
N ALA A 49 5.47 25.28 -17.45
CA ALA A 49 4.99 24.02 -18.01
C ALA A 49 5.51 22.77 -17.25
N GLN A 50 6.59 22.88 -16.47
CA GLN A 50 7.23 21.77 -15.76
C GLN A 50 6.78 21.62 -14.30
N VAL A 51 5.90 22.47 -13.74
CA VAL A 51 5.42 22.35 -12.34
C VAL A 51 4.02 21.70 -12.21
N GLY A 52 3.54 21.05 -13.27
CA GLY A 52 2.36 20.18 -13.25
C GLY A 52 2.74 18.70 -13.25
N HIS A 53 1.81 17.82 -12.86
CA HIS A 53 2.07 16.38 -12.83
C HIS A 53 2.26 15.75 -14.21
N GLN A 54 1.70 16.36 -15.26
CA GLN A 54 1.98 16.01 -16.67
C GLN A 54 2.76 17.16 -17.30
N THR A 55 3.96 16.88 -17.78
CA THR A 55 4.84 17.91 -18.34
C THR A 55 5.16 17.63 -19.80
N PRO A 56 5.19 18.67 -20.66
CA PRO A 56 5.66 18.53 -22.02
C PRO A 56 7.16 18.35 -22.07
N GLY A 57 7.66 17.76 -23.15
CA GLY A 57 9.11 17.71 -23.43
C GLY A 57 9.67 19.08 -23.83
N ILE A 58 10.97 19.27 -23.56
CA ILE A 58 11.76 20.41 -24.06
C ILE A 58 12.89 19.87 -24.92
N THR A 59 12.61 19.71 -26.22
CA THR A 59 13.52 19.02 -27.15
C THR A 59 14.93 19.60 -27.17
N ARG A 60 15.08 20.96 -27.12
CA ARG A 60 16.41 21.63 -27.13
C ARG A 60 17.25 21.29 -25.89
N LEU A 61 16.63 20.86 -24.79
CA LEU A 61 17.31 20.43 -23.57
C LEU A 61 17.38 18.90 -23.46
N GLY A 62 16.83 18.15 -24.42
CA GLY A 62 16.74 16.69 -24.33
C GLY A 62 15.88 16.20 -23.16
N LEU A 63 14.97 17.06 -22.67
CA LEU A 63 14.02 16.73 -21.62
C LEU A 63 12.79 16.12 -22.27
N ALA A 64 12.48 14.86 -21.94
CA ALA A 64 11.28 14.18 -22.39
C ALA A 64 10.04 14.68 -21.64
N GLY A 65 8.85 14.55 -22.25
CA GLY A 65 7.60 14.68 -21.53
C GLY A 65 7.53 13.65 -20.41
N TYR A 66 6.90 13.99 -19.29
CA TYR A 66 6.88 13.13 -18.10
C TYR A 66 5.52 13.15 -17.41
N ASN A 67 5.12 11.99 -16.89
CA ASN A 67 3.99 11.86 -16.00
C ASN A 67 4.50 11.44 -14.60
N TYR A 68 4.28 12.32 -13.60
CA TYR A 68 4.65 12.06 -12.22
C TYR A 68 3.62 11.19 -11.49
N TRP A 69 2.40 11.05 -12.04
CA TRP A 69 1.35 10.28 -11.42
C TRP A 69 1.48 8.80 -11.77
N ASN A 70 2.09 8.04 -10.88
CA ASN A 70 2.07 6.59 -10.90
C ASN A 70 1.72 6.08 -9.51
N GLU A 71 1.03 4.93 -9.43
CA GLU A 71 0.55 4.34 -8.19
C GLU A 71 1.06 2.91 -8.03
N ALA A 72 1.36 2.50 -6.81
CA ALA A 72 1.87 1.18 -6.53
C ALA A 72 1.72 0.79 -5.03
N LEU A 73 0.55 0.94 -4.44
CA LEU A 73 0.35 0.65 -3.01
C LEU A 73 0.72 -0.79 -2.65
N HIS A 74 0.29 -1.76 -3.49
CA HIS A 74 0.53 -3.19 -3.31
C HIS A 74 0.71 -3.93 -4.65
N GLY A 75 1.40 -3.29 -5.58
CA GLY A 75 1.68 -3.71 -6.95
C GLY A 75 1.57 -2.53 -7.92
N VAL A 76 2.24 -2.58 -9.06
CA VAL A 76 2.25 -1.48 -10.03
C VAL A 76 0.88 -1.33 -10.69
N ALA A 77 0.16 -0.27 -10.33
CA ALA A 77 -1.17 0.01 -10.85
C ALA A 77 -1.14 0.71 -12.23
N ARG A 78 -2.23 0.58 -12.99
CA ARG A 78 -2.50 1.35 -14.24
C ARG A 78 -1.43 1.22 -15.32
N SER A 79 -0.67 0.14 -15.32
CA SER A 79 0.43 -0.07 -16.29
C SER A 79 0.27 -1.32 -17.14
N GLY A 80 -0.55 -2.26 -16.72
CA GLY A 80 -0.77 -3.57 -17.32
C GLY A 80 -0.41 -4.69 -16.36
N LEU A 81 0.04 -5.83 -16.88
CA LEU A 81 0.42 -7.01 -16.11
C LEU A 81 1.39 -6.67 -14.98
N ALA A 82 1.00 -6.90 -13.74
CA ALA A 82 1.84 -6.71 -12.58
C ALA A 82 1.35 -7.57 -11.41
N THR A 83 2.26 -7.98 -10.55
CA THR A 83 1.94 -8.71 -9.32
C THR A 83 1.04 -7.87 -8.42
N SER A 84 0.00 -8.49 -7.87
CA SER A 84 -0.89 -7.89 -6.87
C SER A 84 -0.70 -8.59 -5.53
N PHE A 85 -0.10 -7.88 -4.58
CA PHE A 85 0.02 -8.30 -3.19
C PHE A 85 -1.29 -8.00 -2.42
N PRO A 86 -1.47 -8.53 -1.21
CA PRO A 86 -2.55 -8.10 -0.33
C PRO A 86 -2.56 -6.57 -0.12
N VAL A 87 -3.72 -5.98 0.12
CA VAL A 87 -3.82 -4.53 0.41
C VAL A 87 -2.95 -4.13 1.61
N SER A 88 -2.61 -2.84 1.70
CA SER A 88 -1.70 -2.34 2.75
C SER A 88 -2.14 -2.75 4.16
N LYS A 89 -3.45 -2.73 4.44
CA LYS A 89 -4.03 -3.19 5.72
C LYS A 89 -3.74 -4.66 5.98
N ALA A 90 -3.91 -5.52 5.00
CA ALA A 90 -3.58 -6.94 5.10
C ALA A 90 -2.07 -7.17 5.25
N MET A 91 -1.26 -6.46 4.47
CA MET A 91 0.20 -6.51 4.58
C MET A 91 0.67 -6.13 5.98
N SER A 92 0.03 -5.14 6.62
CA SER A 92 0.38 -4.76 8.00
C SER A 92 0.07 -5.86 9.02
N ALA A 93 -0.98 -6.68 8.77
CA ALA A 93 -1.34 -7.80 9.66
C ALA A 93 -0.30 -8.92 9.69
N THR A 94 0.64 -8.95 8.75
CA THR A 94 1.80 -9.87 8.80
C THR A 94 2.79 -9.52 9.90
N TRP A 95 2.91 -8.26 10.29
CA TRP A 95 3.95 -7.74 11.20
C TRP A 95 5.38 -8.16 10.77
N ASP A 96 5.57 -8.53 9.52
CA ASP A 96 6.84 -8.97 8.93
C ASP A 96 7.46 -7.86 8.07
N LEU A 97 8.42 -7.14 8.66
CA LEU A 97 9.12 -6.05 7.97
C LEU A 97 9.98 -6.54 6.80
N ASP A 98 10.50 -7.77 6.87
CA ASP A 98 11.27 -8.36 5.79
C ASP A 98 10.37 -8.71 4.60
N LEU A 99 9.18 -9.22 4.85
CA LEU A 99 8.18 -9.50 3.81
C LEU A 99 7.73 -8.20 3.13
N ILE A 100 7.44 -7.14 3.91
CA ILE A 100 7.13 -5.80 3.36
C ILE A 100 8.23 -5.34 2.41
N ARG A 101 9.50 -5.47 2.83
CA ARG A 101 10.66 -5.09 2.00
C ARG A 101 10.73 -5.90 0.72
N GLN A 102 10.51 -7.21 0.78
CA GLN A 102 10.52 -8.09 -0.39
C GLN A 102 9.41 -7.71 -1.38
N CYS A 103 8.17 -7.52 -0.93
CA CYS A 103 7.04 -7.12 -1.77
C CYS A 103 7.25 -5.74 -2.42
N ALA A 104 7.74 -4.75 -1.67
CA ALA A 104 8.05 -3.43 -2.21
C ALA A 104 9.26 -3.48 -3.19
N THR A 105 10.21 -4.40 -3.00
CA THR A 105 11.31 -4.63 -3.95
C THR A 105 10.79 -5.17 -5.28
N VAL A 106 9.90 -6.16 -5.27
CA VAL A 106 9.24 -6.68 -6.47
C VAL A 106 8.45 -5.56 -7.16
N THR A 107 7.65 -4.81 -6.42
CA THR A 107 6.89 -3.68 -6.95
C THR A 107 7.79 -2.66 -7.66
N SER A 108 8.93 -2.32 -7.07
CA SER A 108 9.88 -1.39 -7.68
C SER A 108 10.65 -1.97 -8.87
N ASP A 109 10.89 -3.30 -8.92
CA ASP A 109 11.45 -3.98 -10.09
C ASP A 109 10.46 -3.93 -11.27
N GLU A 110 9.20 -4.23 -11.05
CA GLU A 110 8.16 -4.16 -12.07
C GLU A 110 7.94 -2.70 -12.54
N ALA A 111 8.02 -1.73 -11.63
CA ALA A 111 8.01 -0.31 -11.99
C ALA A 111 9.15 0.09 -12.94
N ARG A 112 10.35 -0.43 -12.70
CA ARG A 112 11.51 -0.22 -13.57
C ARG A 112 11.36 -0.89 -14.93
N ILE A 113 10.77 -2.07 -15.00
CA ILE A 113 10.47 -2.72 -16.27
C ILE A 113 9.53 -1.82 -17.10
N TYR A 114 8.48 -1.29 -16.52
CA TYR A 114 7.58 -0.36 -17.20
C TYR A 114 8.25 0.95 -17.65
N ASN A 115 9.21 1.44 -16.89
CA ASN A 115 10.02 2.57 -17.34
C ASN A 115 10.91 2.19 -18.52
N ASN A 116 11.61 1.06 -18.44
CA ASN A 116 12.53 0.61 -19.48
C ASN A 116 11.82 0.31 -20.81
N GLU A 117 10.65 -0.34 -20.75
CA GLU A 117 9.93 -0.80 -21.94
C GLU A 117 8.95 0.25 -22.51
N LYS A 118 8.31 1.04 -21.65
CA LYS A 118 7.21 1.94 -22.03
C LYS A 118 7.46 3.41 -21.66
N GLY A 119 8.61 3.75 -21.07
CA GLY A 119 8.92 5.12 -20.65
C GLY A 119 8.01 5.66 -19.54
N LYS A 120 7.40 4.80 -18.72
CA LYS A 120 6.60 5.22 -17.57
C LYS A 120 7.46 5.99 -16.57
N GLY A 121 6.85 6.95 -15.87
CA GLY A 121 7.53 7.69 -14.80
C GLY A 121 7.97 6.77 -13.65
N LEU A 122 8.97 7.20 -12.89
CA LEU A 122 9.54 6.45 -11.75
C LEU A 122 9.24 7.10 -10.40
N ILE A 123 8.31 8.02 -10.35
CA ILE A 123 7.82 8.65 -9.13
C ILE A 123 6.46 8.02 -8.83
N TYR A 124 6.34 7.37 -7.67
CA TYR A 124 5.17 6.60 -7.27
C TYR A 124 4.54 7.23 -6.03
N TRP A 125 3.22 7.49 -6.09
CA TRP A 125 2.48 8.14 -5.03
C TRP A 125 1.99 7.13 -3.99
N CYS A 126 2.95 6.54 -3.31
CA CYS A 126 2.83 5.57 -2.23
C CYS A 126 4.06 5.63 -1.32
N PRO A 127 3.95 5.21 -0.04
CA PRO A 127 2.81 4.59 0.62
C PRO A 127 1.78 5.61 1.16
N THR A 128 0.54 5.15 1.41
CA THR A 128 -0.45 5.88 2.20
C THR A 128 -0.21 5.59 3.68
N ILE A 129 0.12 6.62 4.46
CA ILE A 129 0.45 6.50 5.89
C ILE A 129 -0.41 7.41 6.78
N ASN A 130 -1.64 7.67 6.35
CA ASN A 130 -2.66 8.24 7.22
C ASN A 130 -3.10 7.18 8.24
N MET A 131 -3.41 7.62 9.46
CA MET A 131 -3.73 6.71 10.57
C MET A 131 -5.13 6.10 10.44
N SER A 132 -5.27 4.79 10.67
CA SER A 132 -6.56 4.09 10.76
C SER A 132 -7.27 4.45 12.06
N ARG A 133 -7.67 5.71 12.22
CA ARG A 133 -8.30 6.21 13.44
C ARG A 133 -9.73 5.68 13.64
N ASP A 134 -10.47 5.62 12.55
CA ASP A 134 -11.89 5.24 12.55
C ASP A 134 -12.14 4.25 11.40
N PRO A 135 -12.70 3.08 11.68
CA PRO A 135 -12.88 2.04 10.65
C PRO A 135 -13.92 2.38 9.57
N ARG A 136 -14.63 3.50 9.71
CA ARG A 136 -15.57 3.98 8.69
C ARG A 136 -14.89 4.74 7.56
N TRP A 137 -13.63 5.13 7.73
CA TRP A 137 -12.91 5.87 6.69
C TRP A 137 -12.79 5.03 5.41
N GLY A 138 -13.20 5.62 4.27
CA GLY A 138 -13.30 4.92 2.99
C GLY A 138 -11.99 4.33 2.49
N ARG A 139 -10.85 4.98 2.76
CA ARG A 139 -9.51 4.56 2.34
C ARG A 139 -8.75 3.78 3.42
N ASP A 140 -9.46 3.11 4.35
CA ASP A 140 -8.81 2.36 5.41
C ASP A 140 -8.01 1.14 4.88
N GLU A 141 -8.29 0.65 3.68
CA GLU A 141 -7.52 -0.41 3.02
C GLU A 141 -6.09 0.00 2.66
N GLU A 142 -5.87 1.30 2.41
CA GLU A 142 -4.60 1.82 1.89
C GLU A 142 -3.52 2.00 2.96
N ASN A 143 -3.88 2.00 4.25
CA ASN A 143 -2.97 2.27 5.36
C ASN A 143 -2.54 1.00 6.12
N TYR A 144 -1.62 1.17 7.08
CA TYR A 144 -1.03 0.06 7.84
C TYR A 144 -1.55 -0.07 9.28
N GLY A 145 -2.63 0.63 9.65
CA GLY A 145 -3.28 0.45 10.94
C GLY A 145 -3.37 1.70 11.82
N GLU A 146 -3.78 1.50 13.08
CA GLU A 146 -4.06 2.57 14.02
C GLU A 146 -2.88 2.99 14.91
N ASP A 147 -1.78 2.21 14.89
CA ASP A 147 -0.62 2.49 15.74
C ASP A 147 0.47 3.26 14.98
N PRO A 148 0.90 4.44 15.49
CA PRO A 148 1.89 5.27 14.79
C PRO A 148 3.27 4.60 14.65
N TYR A 149 3.67 3.78 15.63
CA TYR A 149 4.97 3.10 15.59
C TYR A 149 4.98 1.97 14.56
N LEU A 150 3.98 1.09 14.59
CA LEU A 150 3.85 -0.01 13.61
C LEU A 150 3.78 0.54 12.19
N GLN A 151 2.90 1.52 11.96
CA GLN A 151 2.73 2.13 10.65
C GLN A 151 4.02 2.80 10.16
N GLY A 152 4.70 3.52 11.04
CA GLY A 152 5.98 4.15 10.72
C GLY A 152 7.08 3.14 10.39
N ARG A 153 7.18 2.02 11.13
CA ARG A 153 8.16 0.96 10.84
C ARG A 153 7.93 0.31 9.49
N ILE A 154 6.68 -0.01 9.17
CA ILE A 154 6.30 -0.57 7.86
C ILE A 154 6.60 0.43 6.73
N ALA A 155 6.22 1.70 6.91
CA ALA A 155 6.48 2.74 5.92
C ALA A 155 7.98 2.92 5.63
N VAL A 156 8.83 2.85 6.64
CA VAL A 156 10.29 2.94 6.50
C VAL A 156 10.84 1.82 5.61
N GLU A 157 10.42 0.58 5.84
CA GLU A 157 10.89 -0.57 5.05
C GLU A 157 10.36 -0.53 3.61
N TYR A 158 9.08 -0.16 3.45
CA TYR A 158 8.46 0.02 2.13
C TYR A 158 9.20 1.10 1.31
N ILE A 159 9.43 2.28 1.88
CA ILE A 159 10.10 3.41 1.22
C ILE A 159 11.52 3.03 0.80
N LYS A 160 12.29 2.42 1.72
CA LYS A 160 13.67 1.98 1.41
C LYS A 160 13.70 0.99 0.25
N ALA A 161 12.80 0.01 0.26
CA ALA A 161 12.73 -0.99 -0.81
C ALA A 161 12.29 -0.39 -2.16
N MET A 162 11.32 0.52 -2.15
CA MET A 162 10.91 1.23 -3.36
C MET A 162 12.06 2.09 -3.92
N GLN A 163 12.81 2.77 -3.07
CA GLN A 163 13.88 3.68 -3.49
C GLN A 163 15.20 2.97 -3.80
N GLY A 164 15.40 1.72 -3.35
CA GLY A 164 16.62 0.95 -3.55
C GLY A 164 17.79 1.42 -2.70
N ASP A 165 18.94 0.78 -2.86
CA ASP A 165 20.12 0.91 -2.01
C ASP A 165 21.37 1.44 -2.74
N ASP A 166 21.25 1.87 -4.00
CA ASP A 166 22.38 2.45 -4.73
C ASP A 166 22.75 3.82 -4.13
N PRO A 167 24.02 4.11 -3.91
CA PRO A 167 24.45 5.32 -3.23
C PRO A 167 24.23 6.60 -4.04
N LYS A 168 23.95 6.50 -5.33
CA LYS A 168 23.78 7.64 -6.23
C LYS A 168 22.39 7.74 -6.83
N TYR A 169 21.82 6.63 -7.25
CA TYR A 169 20.55 6.61 -7.94
C TYR A 169 19.46 5.96 -7.08
N TYR A 170 18.25 6.49 -7.17
CA TYR A 170 17.07 5.83 -6.64
C TYR A 170 16.48 4.88 -7.68
N LYS A 171 16.00 3.71 -7.23
CA LYS A 171 15.32 2.75 -8.08
C LYS A 171 13.97 3.31 -8.56
N THR A 172 13.16 3.79 -7.63
CA THR A 172 11.99 4.64 -7.83
C THR A 172 11.99 5.73 -6.76
N ILE A 173 11.08 6.68 -6.82
CA ILE A 173 10.85 7.62 -5.73
C ILE A 173 9.48 7.31 -5.12
N ALA A 174 9.48 7.03 -3.83
CA ALA A 174 8.28 6.91 -3.03
C ALA A 174 7.76 8.30 -2.62
N THR A 175 6.44 8.44 -2.50
CA THR A 175 5.75 9.66 -2.04
C THR A 175 4.88 9.32 -0.84
N ALA A 176 5.28 9.73 0.35
CA ALA A 176 4.47 9.55 1.55
C ALA A 176 3.23 10.43 1.50
N LYS A 177 2.04 9.83 1.66
CA LYS A 177 0.75 10.53 1.51
C LYS A 177 -0.25 10.14 2.60
N HIS A 178 -1.22 10.99 2.92
CA HIS A 178 -1.45 12.38 2.49
C HIS A 178 -1.14 13.29 3.68
N PHE A 179 -0.25 14.23 3.54
CA PHE A 179 0.30 15.06 4.61
C PHE A 179 -0.53 16.33 4.82
N ALA A 180 -1.38 16.41 5.88
CA ALA A 180 -1.56 15.45 6.96
C ALA A 180 -3.04 15.32 7.35
N ALA A 181 -3.33 14.26 8.12
CA ALA A 181 -4.64 14.02 8.74
C ALA A 181 -5.82 13.97 7.75
N ASN A 182 -5.62 13.33 6.59
CA ASN A 182 -6.68 13.06 5.61
C ASN A 182 -7.38 11.74 6.00
N ASN A 183 -8.47 11.83 6.76
CA ASN A 183 -9.19 10.69 7.34
C ASN A 183 -10.71 10.84 7.25
N TYR A 184 -11.20 11.52 6.21
CA TYR A 184 -12.61 11.72 5.91
C TYR A 184 -12.80 12.00 4.43
N GLU A 185 -13.52 11.11 3.73
CA GLU A 185 -13.71 11.22 2.28
C GLU A 185 -14.86 12.14 1.90
N GLY A 186 -15.98 12.07 2.62
CA GLY A 186 -17.22 12.77 2.27
C GLY A 186 -17.14 14.29 2.16
N GLY A 187 -16.09 14.90 2.66
CA GLY A 187 -15.90 16.35 2.62
C GLY A 187 -14.45 16.78 2.49
N ARG A 188 -13.54 15.90 2.10
CA ARG A 188 -12.09 16.11 2.08
C ARG A 188 -11.65 17.39 1.36
N HIS A 189 -12.38 17.82 0.33
CA HIS A 189 -12.04 19.00 -0.48
C HIS A 189 -12.33 20.35 0.18
N HIS A 190 -13.11 20.38 1.28
CA HIS A 190 -13.54 21.65 1.91
C HIS A 190 -13.59 21.63 3.44
N THR A 191 -13.28 20.49 4.06
CA THR A 191 -13.29 20.35 5.52
C THR A 191 -11.91 20.62 6.12
N SER A 192 -11.92 20.86 7.44
CA SER A 192 -10.70 21.06 8.22
C SER A 192 -10.57 19.99 9.30
N SER A 193 -9.45 19.29 9.32
CA SER A 193 -9.05 18.38 10.38
C SER A 193 -8.54 19.19 11.56
N ASN A 194 -9.42 19.41 12.56
CA ASN A 194 -9.11 20.26 13.70
C ASN A 194 -8.74 19.43 14.92
N MET A 195 -7.59 19.73 15.50
CA MET A 195 -7.04 19.03 16.66
C MET A 195 -6.04 19.91 17.40
N ASP A 196 -5.75 19.54 18.64
CA ASP A 196 -4.67 20.19 19.37
C ASP A 196 -3.29 19.71 18.88
N GLU A 197 -2.25 20.41 19.31
CA GLU A 197 -0.88 20.13 18.89
C GLU A 197 -0.39 18.77 19.40
N ARG A 198 -0.87 18.29 20.55
CA ARG A 198 -0.53 16.95 21.06
C ARG A 198 -1.05 15.85 20.15
N ASN A 199 -2.35 15.89 19.80
CA ASN A 199 -2.91 14.93 18.86
C ASN A 199 -2.15 14.93 17.52
N LEU A 200 -1.83 16.13 17.01
CA LEU A 200 -1.08 16.25 15.77
C LEU A 200 0.31 15.62 15.87
N ARG A 201 1.08 15.99 16.89
CA ARG A 201 2.49 15.60 17.07
C ARG A 201 2.69 14.18 17.57
N GLU A 202 1.79 13.67 18.42
CA GLU A 202 1.91 12.34 19.01
C GLU A 202 1.24 11.24 18.18
N TYR A 203 0.26 11.58 17.33
CA TYR A 203 -0.53 10.57 16.60
C TYR A 203 -0.48 10.70 15.08
N TYR A 204 -0.80 11.87 14.50
CA TYR A 204 -0.94 11.98 13.04
C TYR A 204 0.38 12.18 12.30
N LEU A 205 1.41 12.73 12.94
CA LEU A 205 2.69 13.04 12.29
C LEU A 205 3.79 11.98 12.46
N PRO A 206 3.84 11.11 13.48
CA PRO A 206 5.02 10.24 13.72
C PRO A 206 5.38 9.32 12.55
N ALA A 207 4.39 8.73 11.85
CA ALA A 207 4.66 7.89 10.69
C ALA A 207 5.33 8.68 9.55
N PHE A 208 4.92 9.94 9.32
CA PHE A 208 5.56 10.82 8.34
C PHE A 208 6.97 11.24 8.77
N GLU A 209 7.16 11.52 10.06
CA GLU A 209 8.49 11.83 10.61
C GLU A 209 9.44 10.67 10.39
N MET A 210 9.03 9.43 10.70
CA MET A 210 9.82 8.22 10.44
C MET A 210 10.08 8.02 8.94
N ALA A 211 9.10 8.24 8.08
CA ALA A 211 9.25 8.15 6.64
C ALA A 211 10.32 9.13 6.11
N VAL A 212 10.38 10.35 6.65
CA VAL A 212 11.39 11.36 6.29
C VAL A 212 12.76 11.02 6.87
N LYS A 213 12.82 10.81 8.20
CA LYS A 213 14.10 10.72 8.94
C LYS A 213 14.77 9.37 8.82
N GLU A 214 14.00 8.29 8.84
CA GLU A 214 14.51 6.92 8.80
C GLU A 214 14.32 6.26 7.43
N GLY A 215 13.19 6.52 6.76
CA GLY A 215 12.89 6.02 5.42
C GLY A 215 13.62 6.78 4.31
N GLY A 216 14.00 8.03 4.54
CA GLY A 216 14.64 8.88 3.55
C GLY A 216 13.75 9.15 2.33
N VAL A 217 12.42 9.26 2.54
CA VAL A 217 11.47 9.51 1.46
C VAL A 217 11.83 10.78 0.67
N ARG A 218 11.74 10.72 -0.65
CA ARG A 218 12.13 11.82 -1.55
C ARG A 218 10.97 12.65 -2.05
N SER A 219 9.72 12.23 -1.80
CA SER A 219 8.54 13.01 -2.11
C SER A 219 7.50 12.87 -0.99
N VAL A 220 6.74 13.94 -0.76
CA VAL A 220 5.60 13.99 0.17
C VAL A 220 4.42 14.61 -0.56
N MET A 221 3.22 14.06 -0.38
CA MET A 221 2.01 14.61 -0.98
C MET A 221 1.19 15.37 0.07
N SER A 222 0.93 16.67 -0.19
CA SER A 222 0.02 17.46 0.65
C SER A 222 -1.44 17.01 0.48
N ALA A 223 -2.19 16.98 1.58
CA ALA A 223 -3.55 16.48 1.60
C ALA A 223 -4.59 17.46 1.05
N TYR A 224 -5.78 16.96 0.70
CA TYR A 224 -6.92 17.78 0.27
C TYR A 224 -7.47 18.70 1.36
N ASN A 225 -7.55 18.19 2.59
CA ASN A 225 -8.18 18.87 3.72
C ASN A 225 -7.37 20.08 4.19
N ALA A 226 -8.02 20.97 4.91
CA ALA A 226 -7.33 21.92 5.75
C ALA A 226 -6.89 21.25 7.07
N LEU A 227 -5.83 21.74 7.68
CA LEU A 227 -5.38 21.40 9.02
C LEU A 227 -5.52 22.65 9.88
N ASN A 228 -6.36 22.59 10.93
CA ASN A 228 -6.66 23.72 11.81
C ASN A 228 -7.01 25.00 11.05
N GLY A 229 -7.80 24.87 9.97
CA GLY A 229 -8.30 25.98 9.16
C GLY A 229 -7.40 26.41 7.99
N ILE A 230 -6.19 25.88 7.86
CA ILE A 230 -5.26 26.20 6.76
C ILE A 230 -5.16 24.99 5.80
N PRO A 231 -5.50 25.13 4.49
CA PRO A 231 -5.35 24.05 3.53
C PRO A 231 -3.94 23.47 3.55
N CYS A 232 -3.79 22.14 3.59
CA CYS A 232 -2.49 21.49 3.74
C CYS A 232 -1.47 21.94 2.67
N GLY A 233 -1.88 22.08 1.40
CA GLY A 233 -1.02 22.58 0.31
C GLY A 233 -0.67 24.07 0.40
N ALA A 234 -1.20 24.82 1.37
CA ALA A 234 -0.88 26.22 1.62
C ALA A 234 -0.37 26.48 3.06
N ASN A 235 -0.12 25.42 3.83
CA ASN A 235 0.20 25.48 5.25
C ASN A 235 1.71 25.59 5.47
N HIS A 236 2.18 26.80 5.79
CA HIS A 236 3.59 27.11 6.06
C HIS A 236 4.16 26.30 7.23
N GLU A 237 3.42 26.25 8.36
CA GLU A 237 3.86 25.50 9.54
C GLU A 237 4.07 24.02 9.20
N LEU A 238 3.13 23.42 8.46
CA LEU A 238 3.19 22.02 8.10
C LEU A 238 4.34 21.73 7.11
N LEU A 239 4.44 22.49 6.01
CA LEU A 239 5.35 22.16 4.90
C LEU A 239 6.76 22.76 5.07
N ILE A 240 6.88 23.90 5.76
CA ILE A 240 8.18 24.55 5.95
C ILE A 240 8.73 24.28 7.35
N ASP A 241 7.96 24.65 8.39
CA ASP A 241 8.52 24.61 9.75
C ASP A 241 8.68 23.16 10.23
N ILE A 242 7.65 22.32 10.06
CA ILE A 242 7.69 20.91 10.48
C ILE A 242 8.47 20.06 9.47
N LEU A 243 7.99 19.98 8.22
CA LEU A 243 8.53 19.04 7.25
C LEU A 243 9.99 19.36 6.89
N ARG A 244 10.28 20.63 6.52
CA ARG A 244 11.63 20.99 6.03
C ARG A 244 12.60 21.41 7.14
N ASN A 245 12.17 22.31 8.03
CA ASN A 245 13.09 22.87 9.02
C ASN A 245 13.32 21.92 10.19
N GLU A 246 12.25 21.30 10.72
CA GLU A 246 12.35 20.41 11.89
C GLU A 246 12.81 18.99 11.50
N TRP A 247 12.26 18.42 10.42
CA TRP A 247 12.60 17.06 10.01
C TRP A 247 13.75 16.99 8.99
N GLY A 248 14.10 18.09 8.35
CA GLY A 248 15.18 18.16 7.37
C GLY A 248 14.85 17.59 6.01
N PHE A 249 13.56 17.56 5.65
CA PHE A 249 13.13 17.08 4.33
C PHE A 249 13.71 17.94 3.20
N ASP A 250 14.44 17.34 2.30
CA ASP A 250 15.12 17.99 1.16
C ASP A 250 14.56 17.55 -0.21
N GLY A 251 13.54 16.66 -0.23
CA GLY A 251 12.83 16.25 -1.43
C GLY A 251 11.80 17.31 -1.92
N PHE A 252 10.93 16.91 -2.83
CA PHE A 252 9.86 17.76 -3.34
C PHE A 252 8.50 17.41 -2.71
N VAL A 253 7.61 18.41 -2.65
CA VAL A 253 6.21 18.26 -2.23
C VAL A 253 5.33 18.33 -3.46
N VAL A 254 4.44 17.34 -3.62
CA VAL A 254 3.39 17.32 -4.65
C VAL A 254 2.03 17.49 -3.99
N SER A 255 1.14 18.27 -4.60
CA SER A 255 -0.23 18.37 -4.14
C SER A 255 -1.03 17.12 -4.51
N ASP A 256 -2.00 16.73 -3.70
CA ASP A 256 -3.04 15.83 -4.16
C ASP A 256 -3.83 16.46 -5.32
N CYS A 257 -4.52 15.62 -6.12
CA CYS A 257 -5.07 16.04 -7.41
C CYS A 257 -6.22 17.04 -7.27
N GLY A 258 -5.97 18.30 -7.68
CA GLY A 258 -6.89 19.42 -7.48
C GLY A 258 -6.83 20.08 -6.11
N ALA A 259 -5.90 19.67 -5.21
CA ALA A 259 -5.79 20.26 -3.88
C ALA A 259 -5.43 21.75 -3.92
N ILE A 260 -4.66 22.21 -4.91
CA ILE A 260 -4.37 23.64 -5.08
C ILE A 260 -5.59 24.42 -5.58
N ASP A 261 -6.44 23.81 -6.42
CA ASP A 261 -7.74 24.38 -6.77
C ASP A 261 -8.62 24.58 -5.54
N ASN A 262 -8.61 23.60 -4.61
CA ASN A 262 -9.37 23.66 -3.37
C ASN A 262 -8.98 24.85 -2.51
N VAL A 263 -7.73 25.33 -2.54
CA VAL A 263 -7.27 26.48 -1.74
C VAL A 263 -8.13 27.73 -2.00
N TYR A 264 -8.53 27.99 -3.25
CA TYR A 264 -9.36 29.16 -3.58
C TYR A 264 -10.81 28.81 -3.91
N GLN A 265 -11.08 27.63 -4.49
CA GLN A 265 -12.45 27.27 -4.90
C GLN A 265 -13.30 26.75 -3.73
N ASN A 266 -12.76 25.84 -2.92
CA ASN A 266 -13.52 25.09 -1.93
C ASN A 266 -13.25 25.58 -0.49
N HIS A 267 -11.97 25.66 -0.09
CA HIS A 267 -11.62 26.22 1.24
C HIS A 267 -11.80 27.73 1.34
N LYS A 268 -11.84 28.45 0.19
CA LYS A 268 -11.97 29.93 0.17
C LYS A 268 -10.88 30.63 0.97
N TYR A 269 -9.69 30.02 1.10
CA TYR A 269 -8.58 30.55 1.87
C TYR A 269 -7.98 31.80 1.22
N VAL A 270 -7.94 31.82 -0.11
CA VAL A 270 -7.61 32.99 -0.93
C VAL A 270 -8.66 33.19 -2.01
N ALA A 271 -8.66 34.32 -2.73
CA ALA A 271 -9.73 34.67 -3.65
C ALA A 271 -9.52 34.16 -5.09
N THR A 272 -8.27 33.96 -5.53
CA THR A 272 -7.95 33.68 -6.95
C THR A 272 -6.94 32.55 -7.10
N GLY A 273 -6.93 31.90 -8.29
CA GLY A 273 -5.93 30.87 -8.63
C GLY A 273 -4.48 31.40 -8.61
N ALA A 274 -4.28 32.69 -8.95
CA ALA A 274 -2.96 33.32 -8.85
C ALA A 274 -2.48 33.46 -7.40
N GLU A 275 -3.37 33.83 -6.47
CA GLU A 275 -3.06 33.86 -5.05
C GLU A 275 -2.85 32.45 -4.48
N ALA A 276 -3.66 31.46 -4.91
CA ALA A 276 -3.51 30.08 -4.51
C ALA A 276 -2.16 29.52 -4.95
N SER A 277 -1.78 29.70 -6.23
CA SER A 277 -0.46 29.30 -6.75
C SER A 277 0.68 29.94 -5.96
N ALA A 278 0.57 31.26 -5.67
CA ALA A 278 1.61 32.00 -4.96
C ALA A 278 1.75 31.55 -3.51
N VAL A 279 0.65 31.41 -2.76
CA VAL A 279 0.70 31.02 -1.34
C VAL A 279 1.19 29.58 -1.19
N SER A 280 0.72 28.65 -2.03
CA SER A 280 1.11 27.24 -1.95
C SER A 280 2.59 27.07 -2.28
N MET A 281 3.08 27.63 -3.38
CA MET A 281 4.50 27.52 -3.77
C MET A 281 5.43 28.20 -2.75
N LYS A 282 5.07 29.35 -2.21
CA LYS A 282 5.83 30.02 -1.13
C LYS A 282 5.90 29.22 0.15
N ASN A 283 4.86 28.48 0.44
CA ASN A 283 4.72 27.68 1.64
C ASN A 283 5.21 26.23 1.46
N GLY A 284 5.88 25.92 0.34
CA GLY A 284 6.64 24.67 0.20
C GLY A 284 6.12 23.64 -0.78
N GLU A 285 5.01 23.91 -1.47
CA GLU A 285 4.50 23.08 -2.54
C GLU A 285 5.37 23.25 -3.79
N ASP A 286 5.83 22.14 -4.41
CA ASP A 286 6.77 22.19 -5.54
C ASP A 286 6.12 21.73 -6.85
N LEU A 287 5.16 20.79 -6.79
CA LEU A 287 4.52 20.18 -7.96
C LEU A 287 3.00 20.12 -7.77
N ASN A 288 2.24 20.48 -8.78
CA ASN A 288 0.77 20.44 -8.71
C ASN A 288 0.20 19.23 -9.46
N CYS A 289 -0.55 18.36 -8.78
CA CYS A 289 -1.48 17.47 -9.47
C CYS A 289 -2.75 18.25 -9.82
N GLY A 290 -2.86 18.66 -11.06
CA GLY A 290 -3.87 19.57 -11.58
C GLY A 290 -3.23 20.58 -12.52
N SER A 291 -3.94 21.64 -12.86
CA SER A 291 -3.47 22.66 -13.81
C SER A 291 -3.20 24.03 -13.18
N THR A 292 -3.55 24.25 -11.91
CA THR A 292 -3.52 25.58 -11.25
C THR A 292 -2.18 26.28 -11.36
N PHE A 293 -1.07 25.59 -11.11
CA PHE A 293 0.26 26.20 -11.25
C PHE A 293 0.55 26.59 -12.70
N GLN A 294 0.24 25.72 -13.65
CA GLN A 294 0.47 25.96 -15.07
C GLN A 294 -0.40 27.11 -15.62
N GLU A 295 -1.60 27.27 -15.11
CA GLU A 295 -2.54 28.31 -15.52
C GLU A 295 -2.23 29.67 -14.91
N TYR A 296 -1.86 29.72 -13.62
CA TYR A 296 -1.87 30.96 -12.85
C TYR A 296 -0.49 31.43 -12.36
N CYS A 297 0.59 30.64 -12.41
CA CYS A 297 1.92 31.09 -11.96
C CYS A 297 2.43 32.30 -12.78
N LYS A 298 2.12 32.38 -14.07
CA LYS A 298 2.52 33.53 -14.91
C LYS A 298 1.83 34.82 -14.42
N GLU A 299 0.54 34.76 -14.16
CA GLU A 299 -0.24 35.87 -13.59
C GLU A 299 0.26 36.24 -12.19
N ALA A 300 0.55 35.24 -11.34
CA ALA A 300 1.08 35.47 -10.00
C ALA A 300 2.43 36.21 -10.03
N ILE A 301 3.31 35.87 -10.96
CA ILE A 301 4.61 36.57 -11.16
C ILE A 301 4.39 37.98 -11.67
N GLN A 302 3.51 38.17 -12.66
CA GLN A 302 3.19 39.49 -13.20
C GLN A 302 2.60 40.44 -12.15
N LYS A 303 1.82 39.92 -11.22
CA LYS A 303 1.24 40.68 -10.09
C LYS A 303 2.20 40.85 -8.90
N GLY A 304 3.41 40.31 -8.97
CA GLY A 304 4.39 40.35 -7.87
C GLY A 304 4.00 39.50 -6.66
N LEU A 305 3.02 38.59 -6.81
CA LEU A 305 2.61 37.65 -5.78
C LEU A 305 3.61 36.49 -5.64
N LEU A 306 4.31 36.14 -6.69
CA LEU A 306 5.34 35.11 -6.77
C LEU A 306 6.55 35.67 -7.50
N THR A 307 7.75 35.15 -7.23
CA THR A 307 8.95 35.48 -7.99
C THR A 307 9.40 34.29 -8.84
N GLU A 308 10.07 34.55 -9.97
CA GLU A 308 10.67 33.47 -10.79
C GLU A 308 11.69 32.66 -10.00
N ALA A 309 12.44 33.26 -9.07
CA ALA A 309 13.38 32.54 -8.20
C ALA A 309 12.69 31.54 -7.25
N GLN A 310 11.46 31.82 -6.81
CA GLN A 310 10.67 30.86 -6.03
C GLN A 310 10.18 29.69 -6.89
N LEU A 311 9.75 29.98 -8.11
CA LEU A 311 9.42 28.93 -9.11
C LEU A 311 10.66 28.08 -9.44
N ASP A 312 11.85 28.69 -9.61
CA ASP A 312 13.11 27.99 -9.84
C ASP A 312 13.45 27.05 -8.69
N THR A 313 13.24 27.50 -7.45
CA THR A 313 13.48 26.67 -6.26
C THR A 313 12.60 25.40 -6.24
N ALA A 314 11.31 25.53 -6.53
CA ALA A 314 10.39 24.40 -6.63
C ALA A 314 10.80 23.45 -7.76
N LEU A 315 11.06 24.02 -8.95
CA LEU A 315 11.39 23.22 -10.13
C LEU A 315 12.74 22.50 -10.01
N VAL A 316 13.73 23.09 -9.32
CA VAL A 316 15.01 22.42 -9.05
C VAL A 316 14.78 21.12 -8.24
N ARG A 317 13.95 21.14 -7.19
CA ARG A 317 13.64 19.95 -6.39
C ARG A 317 12.94 18.87 -7.22
N VAL A 318 11.99 19.28 -8.04
CA VAL A 318 11.24 18.36 -8.92
C VAL A 318 12.15 17.72 -9.97
N LEU A 319 13.02 18.48 -10.63
CA LEU A 319 13.96 17.95 -11.61
C LEU A 319 15.10 17.15 -10.98
N GLU A 320 15.56 17.52 -9.77
CA GLU A 320 16.52 16.71 -9.02
C GLU A 320 16.03 15.28 -8.84
N ALA A 321 14.73 15.09 -8.58
CA ALA A 321 14.12 13.77 -8.51
C ALA A 321 14.26 12.98 -9.84
N ARG A 322 14.07 13.62 -11.00
CA ARG A 322 14.26 12.99 -12.32
C ARG A 322 15.72 12.62 -12.59
N PHE A 323 16.67 13.48 -12.19
CA PHE A 323 18.10 13.15 -12.27
C PHE A 323 18.44 11.98 -11.34
N SER A 324 17.88 11.95 -10.13
CA SER A 324 18.19 10.94 -9.13
C SER A 324 17.68 9.53 -9.48
N VAL A 325 16.62 9.40 -10.29
CA VAL A 325 16.20 8.10 -10.85
C VAL A 325 17.00 7.70 -12.11
N GLY A 326 17.97 8.50 -12.50
CA GLY A 326 18.88 8.21 -13.63
C GLY A 326 18.24 8.37 -15.00
N GLU A 327 17.23 9.23 -15.16
CA GLU A 327 16.56 9.45 -16.45
C GLU A 327 17.55 9.86 -17.55
N PHE A 328 18.49 10.73 -17.23
CA PHE A 328 19.46 11.32 -18.17
C PHE A 328 20.77 10.53 -18.29
N ASP A 329 20.92 9.43 -17.57
CA ASP A 329 22.17 8.68 -17.49
C ASP A 329 22.04 7.29 -18.15
N GLY A 330 23.14 6.77 -18.69
CA GLY A 330 23.13 5.50 -19.43
C GLY A 330 23.01 4.26 -18.51
N ALA A 331 22.64 3.12 -19.11
CA ALA A 331 22.51 1.84 -18.42
C ALA A 331 23.81 1.33 -17.76
N SER A 332 24.97 1.86 -18.14
CA SER A 332 26.24 1.55 -17.47
C SER A 332 26.40 2.23 -16.11
N LEU A 333 25.58 3.25 -15.82
CA LEU A 333 25.62 4.02 -14.58
C LEU A 333 24.42 3.72 -13.67
N VAL A 334 23.28 3.40 -14.27
CA VAL A 334 22.02 3.20 -13.53
C VAL A 334 21.73 1.70 -13.41
N PRO A 335 21.81 1.11 -12.21
CA PRO A 335 21.79 -0.36 -12.03
C PRO A 335 20.55 -1.06 -12.59
N TRP A 336 19.38 -0.40 -12.56
CA TRP A 336 18.10 -1.01 -12.88
C TRP A 336 17.61 -0.82 -14.32
N LYS A 337 18.42 -0.24 -15.22
CA LYS A 337 18.01 -0.05 -16.62
C LYS A 337 18.02 -1.33 -17.48
N ASN A 338 18.47 -2.45 -16.93
CA ASN A 338 18.55 -3.74 -17.65
C ASN A 338 17.73 -4.85 -16.98
N ILE A 339 16.73 -4.52 -16.16
CA ILE A 339 15.82 -5.52 -15.58
C ILE A 339 14.96 -6.12 -16.71
N SER A 340 14.88 -7.46 -16.77
CA SER A 340 14.12 -8.17 -17.81
C SER A 340 12.62 -8.09 -17.55
N ASP A 341 11.83 -7.92 -18.62
CA ASP A 341 10.37 -7.98 -18.61
C ASP A 341 9.80 -9.35 -18.23
N THR A 342 10.61 -10.42 -18.34
CA THR A 342 10.24 -11.76 -17.88
C THR A 342 9.99 -11.86 -16.36
N LEU A 343 10.31 -10.81 -15.61
CA LEU A 343 10.03 -10.73 -14.18
C LEU A 343 8.61 -10.21 -13.87
N LEU A 344 7.88 -9.61 -14.83
CA LEU A 344 6.50 -9.16 -14.63
C LEU A 344 5.60 -10.34 -14.22
N ASP A 345 5.00 -10.26 -13.05
CA ASP A 345 4.13 -11.29 -12.47
C ASP A 345 4.67 -12.71 -12.65
N CYS A 346 6.00 -12.88 -12.49
CA CYS A 346 6.65 -14.18 -12.66
C CYS A 346 6.31 -15.13 -11.50
N GLN A 347 6.62 -16.42 -11.67
CA GLN A 347 6.33 -17.45 -10.67
C GLN A 347 6.89 -17.11 -9.27
N ALA A 348 8.09 -16.54 -9.19
CA ALA A 348 8.69 -16.15 -7.91
C ALA A 348 7.91 -15.01 -7.25
N HIS A 349 7.41 -14.04 -8.04
CA HIS A 349 6.57 -12.95 -7.54
C HIS A 349 5.22 -13.47 -7.05
N ARG A 350 4.59 -14.39 -7.78
CA ARG A 350 3.34 -15.05 -7.37
C ARG A 350 3.50 -15.86 -6.10
N GLN A 351 4.61 -16.58 -5.93
CA GLN A 351 4.94 -17.30 -4.70
C GLN A 351 5.10 -16.34 -3.52
N LEU A 352 5.71 -15.18 -3.73
CA LEU A 352 5.81 -14.14 -2.70
C LEU A 352 4.44 -13.55 -2.36
N ALA A 353 3.57 -13.30 -3.35
CA ALA A 353 2.19 -12.85 -3.13
C ALA A 353 1.38 -13.90 -2.35
N HIS A 354 1.56 -15.19 -2.66
CA HIS A 354 0.93 -16.29 -1.91
C HIS A 354 1.39 -16.33 -0.44
N ARG A 355 2.69 -16.25 -0.20
CA ARG A 355 3.24 -16.16 1.16
C ARG A 355 2.70 -14.93 1.91
N ALA A 356 2.65 -13.78 1.25
CA ALA A 356 2.12 -12.56 1.86
C ALA A 356 0.64 -12.71 2.25
N ALA A 357 -0.16 -13.34 1.41
CA ALA A 357 -1.56 -13.64 1.71
C ALA A 357 -1.70 -14.63 2.88
N GLN A 358 -0.88 -15.70 2.96
CA GLN A 358 -0.87 -16.64 4.08
C GLN A 358 -0.54 -15.96 5.40
N GLU A 359 0.52 -15.14 5.43
CA GLU A 359 0.99 -14.47 6.63
C GLU A 359 0.04 -13.37 7.12
N ALA A 360 -0.77 -12.79 6.21
CA ALA A 360 -1.74 -11.76 6.54
C ALA A 360 -3.01 -12.31 7.22
N ILE A 361 -3.38 -13.57 6.99
CA ILE A 361 -4.61 -14.15 7.51
C ILE A 361 -4.59 -14.21 9.04
N VAL A 362 -5.67 -13.69 9.66
CA VAL A 362 -5.84 -13.65 11.10
C VAL A 362 -6.90 -14.64 11.54
N LEU A 363 -6.54 -15.59 12.40
CA LEU A 363 -7.49 -16.48 13.06
C LEU A 363 -8.11 -15.75 14.25
N LEU A 364 -9.40 -15.38 14.14
CA LEU A 364 -10.12 -14.62 15.16
C LEU A 364 -10.77 -15.51 16.21
N LYS A 365 -11.22 -16.71 15.82
CA LYS A 365 -11.88 -17.67 16.70
C LYS A 365 -11.62 -19.09 16.21
N ASN A 366 -11.39 -20.02 17.15
CA ASN A 366 -11.25 -21.46 16.87
C ASN A 366 -11.67 -22.29 18.10
N GLU A 367 -12.96 -22.51 18.29
CA GLU A 367 -13.48 -23.26 19.41
C GLU A 367 -13.27 -24.77 19.21
N ASN A 368 -12.79 -25.43 20.25
CA ASN A 368 -12.58 -26.89 20.30
C ASN A 368 -11.71 -27.40 19.11
N ASP A 369 -10.72 -26.61 18.67
CA ASP A 369 -9.85 -26.95 17.54
C ASP A 369 -10.65 -27.31 16.29
N PHE A 370 -11.72 -26.53 15.98
CA PHE A 370 -12.59 -26.75 14.82
C PHE A 370 -11.81 -26.66 13.50
N LEU A 371 -10.85 -25.77 13.43
CA LEU A 371 -9.84 -25.68 12.37
C LEU A 371 -8.54 -26.30 12.88
N PRO A 372 -7.71 -26.93 12.00
CA PRO A 372 -7.89 -27.07 10.55
C PRO A 372 -8.91 -28.14 10.16
N LEU A 373 -9.53 -27.95 8.99
CA LEU A 373 -10.42 -28.91 8.35
C LEU A 373 -9.64 -30.11 7.78
N THR A 374 -10.36 -31.19 7.49
CA THR A 374 -9.83 -32.36 6.78
C THR A 374 -10.51 -32.50 5.40
N THR A 375 -9.78 -33.05 4.40
CA THR A 375 -10.26 -33.13 3.02
C THR A 375 -11.29 -34.23 2.77
N ASP A 376 -11.59 -35.05 3.76
CA ASP A 376 -12.62 -36.11 3.72
C ASP A 376 -14.04 -35.60 4.01
N LYS A 377 -14.18 -34.32 4.40
CA LYS A 377 -15.45 -33.68 4.69
C LYS A 377 -16.17 -33.21 3.45
N THR A 378 -17.49 -33.29 3.47
CA THR A 378 -18.33 -32.58 2.50
C THR A 378 -18.40 -31.10 2.90
N VAL A 379 -18.05 -30.21 1.99
CA VAL A 379 -18.00 -28.77 2.24
C VAL A 379 -19.02 -28.03 1.38
N CYS A 380 -19.69 -27.05 1.97
CA CYS A 380 -20.50 -26.09 1.23
C CYS A 380 -19.90 -24.69 1.39
N VAL A 381 -19.43 -24.11 0.31
CA VAL A 381 -18.96 -22.73 0.29
C VAL A 381 -20.14 -21.82 -0.04
N ILE A 382 -20.44 -20.85 0.83
CA ILE A 382 -21.60 -19.96 0.69
C ILE A 382 -21.18 -18.51 0.90
N GLY A 383 -21.73 -17.60 0.12
CA GLY A 383 -21.58 -16.17 0.33
C GLY A 383 -21.16 -15.40 -0.91
N PRO A 384 -21.34 -14.08 -0.89
CA PRO A 384 -21.04 -13.20 -2.05
C PRO A 384 -19.55 -13.11 -2.38
N MET A 385 -18.68 -13.41 -1.40
CA MET A 385 -17.21 -13.35 -1.57
C MET A 385 -16.61 -14.72 -1.96
N ALA A 386 -17.41 -15.75 -2.14
CA ALA A 386 -16.90 -17.11 -2.41
C ALA A 386 -16.17 -17.23 -3.77
N GLN A 387 -16.67 -16.52 -4.78
CA GLN A 387 -16.11 -16.48 -6.14
C GLN A 387 -15.56 -15.09 -6.49
N THR A 388 -15.11 -14.32 -5.52
CA THR A 388 -14.67 -12.94 -5.70
C THR A 388 -13.26 -12.77 -5.15
N VAL A 389 -12.40 -12.08 -5.91
CA VAL A 389 -11.12 -11.56 -5.44
C VAL A 389 -11.19 -10.04 -5.47
N THR A 390 -11.25 -9.41 -4.30
CA THR A 390 -11.18 -7.96 -4.19
C THR A 390 -9.72 -7.56 -4.07
N LEU A 391 -9.17 -6.92 -5.12
CA LEU A 391 -7.77 -6.51 -5.12
C LEU A 391 -7.52 -5.19 -4.37
N GLY A 392 -8.58 -4.41 -4.09
CA GLY A 392 -8.44 -3.07 -3.50
C GLY A 392 -8.09 -1.99 -4.53
N GLY A 393 -7.96 -0.74 -4.06
CA GLY A 393 -7.57 0.39 -4.88
C GLY A 393 -6.08 0.38 -5.24
N TYR A 394 -5.71 0.94 -6.39
CA TYR A 394 -4.32 1.13 -6.82
C TYR A 394 -3.48 -0.16 -6.83
N SER A 395 -4.09 -1.25 -7.32
CA SER A 395 -3.49 -2.58 -7.40
C SER A 395 -2.76 -2.84 -8.72
N GLY A 396 -1.85 -3.82 -8.72
CA GLY A 396 -1.37 -4.49 -9.92
C GLY A 396 -2.52 -5.21 -10.66
N SER A 397 -2.27 -5.61 -11.90
CA SER A 397 -3.23 -6.36 -12.73
C SER A 397 -2.64 -7.74 -13.05
N PRO A 398 -2.71 -8.70 -12.13
CA PRO A 398 -2.17 -10.04 -12.34
C PRO A 398 -3.06 -10.86 -13.28
N ILE A 399 -2.52 -11.94 -13.82
CA ILE A 399 -3.27 -12.87 -14.67
C ILE A 399 -3.67 -14.15 -13.95
N ASP A 400 -3.19 -14.37 -12.75
CA ASP A 400 -3.41 -15.60 -11.98
C ASP A 400 -4.08 -15.21 -10.65
N LEU A 401 -5.39 -15.26 -10.64
CA LEU A 401 -6.23 -14.96 -9.49
C LEU A 401 -6.81 -16.23 -8.93
N SER A 402 -6.91 -16.33 -7.60
CA SER A 402 -7.57 -17.47 -6.97
C SER A 402 -8.66 -17.01 -5.99
N THR A 403 -9.89 -17.42 -6.25
CA THR A 403 -11.05 -17.20 -5.38
C THR A 403 -11.05 -18.19 -4.20
N PRO A 404 -11.74 -17.86 -3.10
CA PRO A 404 -11.94 -18.81 -1.99
C PRO A 404 -12.46 -20.18 -2.44
N LEU A 405 -13.43 -20.20 -3.34
CA LEU A 405 -14.00 -21.46 -3.88
C LEU A 405 -12.94 -22.27 -4.64
N GLU A 406 -12.14 -21.63 -5.49
CA GLU A 406 -11.08 -22.30 -6.25
C GLU A 406 -9.97 -22.85 -5.36
N GLY A 407 -9.54 -22.07 -4.36
CA GLY A 407 -8.56 -22.53 -3.38
C GLY A 407 -9.04 -23.76 -2.61
N ILE A 408 -10.29 -23.74 -2.11
CA ILE A 408 -10.90 -24.88 -1.40
C ILE A 408 -11.05 -26.08 -2.34
N ALA A 409 -11.53 -25.89 -3.55
CA ALA A 409 -11.70 -26.95 -4.55
C ALA A 409 -10.36 -27.61 -4.90
N ALA A 410 -9.34 -26.83 -5.16
CA ALA A 410 -7.98 -27.31 -5.42
C ALA A 410 -7.47 -28.16 -4.26
N LYS A 411 -7.70 -27.73 -3.01
CA LYS A 411 -7.31 -28.44 -1.80
C LYS A 411 -8.02 -29.77 -1.65
N MET A 412 -9.30 -29.83 -2.00
CA MET A 412 -10.12 -31.03 -1.97
C MET A 412 -9.85 -31.95 -3.19
N GLY A 413 -9.06 -31.53 -4.16
CA GLY A 413 -8.80 -32.27 -5.40
C GLY A 413 -10.00 -32.34 -6.33
N VAL A 414 -10.91 -31.34 -6.27
CA VAL A 414 -12.10 -31.22 -7.12
C VAL A 414 -12.03 -29.99 -8.00
N SER A 415 -12.79 -29.99 -9.11
CA SER A 415 -12.85 -28.82 -9.98
C SER A 415 -13.82 -27.78 -9.43
N ALA A 416 -13.40 -26.54 -9.34
CA ALA A 416 -14.26 -25.37 -9.03
C ALA A 416 -14.98 -24.84 -10.27
N ASN A 417 -14.83 -25.45 -11.44
CA ASN A 417 -15.39 -24.96 -12.69
C ASN A 417 -16.92 -25.06 -12.65
N ASP A 418 -17.59 -23.93 -12.55
CA ASP A 418 -19.04 -23.78 -12.62
C ASP A 418 -19.56 -23.57 -14.05
N GLY A 419 -18.70 -23.83 -15.05
CA GLY A 419 -18.97 -23.63 -16.46
C GLY A 419 -18.73 -22.20 -16.95
N ARG A 420 -18.30 -21.28 -16.08
CA ARG A 420 -17.80 -19.96 -16.47
C ARG A 420 -16.43 -20.07 -17.12
N VAL A 421 -16.22 -19.19 -18.08
CA VAL A 421 -14.92 -18.99 -18.71
C VAL A 421 -14.61 -17.51 -18.60
N GLU A 422 -13.56 -17.19 -17.89
CA GLU A 422 -13.12 -15.81 -17.69
C GLU A 422 -12.53 -15.24 -18.99
N PHE A 423 -12.87 -14.00 -19.32
CA PHE A 423 -12.39 -13.42 -20.57
C PHE A 423 -10.91 -13.13 -20.56
N GLU A 424 -10.32 -12.87 -19.40
CA GLU A 424 -8.89 -12.72 -19.22
C GLU A 424 -8.10 -14.02 -19.46
N ASP A 425 -8.74 -15.19 -19.36
CA ASP A 425 -8.13 -16.49 -19.68
C ASP A 425 -8.08 -16.77 -21.20
N CYS A 426 -8.40 -15.78 -22.03
CA CYS A 426 -8.28 -15.95 -23.46
C CYS A 426 -6.87 -16.42 -23.87
N THR A 427 -6.84 -17.44 -24.74
CA THR A 427 -5.58 -18.03 -25.22
C THR A 427 -4.90 -17.20 -26.28
N GLU A 428 -5.67 -16.40 -27.00
CA GLU A 428 -5.17 -15.46 -28.01
C GLU A 428 -6.00 -14.17 -27.98
N LEU A 429 -5.34 -13.05 -28.25
CA LEU A 429 -5.98 -11.74 -28.35
C LEU A 429 -5.39 -10.91 -29.50
N SER A 430 -6.15 -9.92 -29.97
CA SER A 430 -5.69 -9.04 -31.03
C SER A 430 -4.68 -8.03 -30.53
N TYR A 431 -3.55 -7.93 -31.25
CA TYR A 431 -2.64 -6.80 -31.15
C TYR A 431 -2.79 -5.91 -32.38
N THR A 432 -3.58 -4.84 -32.28
CA THR A 432 -3.57 -3.79 -33.31
C THR A 432 -2.54 -2.73 -32.91
N GLY A 433 -1.44 -2.64 -33.67
CA GLY A 433 -0.30 -1.81 -33.33
C GLY A 433 -0.62 -0.32 -33.20
N GLY A 434 -0.23 0.29 -32.08
CA GLY A 434 -0.26 1.73 -31.83
C GLY A 434 -1.06 2.17 -30.60
N GLY A 435 -0.49 2.00 -29.41
CA GLY A 435 -0.72 2.90 -28.28
C GLY A 435 -1.80 2.61 -27.26
N ASN A 436 -2.94 2.04 -27.58
CA ASN A 436 -3.95 1.61 -26.59
C ASN A 436 -4.56 0.29 -27.05
N HIS A 437 -4.38 -0.76 -26.29
CA HIS A 437 -4.83 -2.11 -26.65
C HIS A 437 -5.86 -2.59 -25.65
N LEU A 438 -6.67 -3.55 -26.09
CA LEU A 438 -7.38 -4.48 -25.22
C LEU A 438 -6.44 -4.94 -24.12
N VAL A 439 -6.81 -4.72 -22.88
CA VAL A 439 -5.99 -5.06 -21.70
C VAL A 439 -6.77 -6.00 -20.80
N ARG A 440 -6.02 -6.86 -20.14
CA ARG A 440 -6.51 -7.58 -18.97
C ARG A 440 -6.46 -6.62 -17.80
N GLU A 441 -7.60 -6.31 -17.20
CA GLU A 441 -7.73 -5.42 -16.06
C GLU A 441 -8.20 -6.19 -14.84
N ALA A 442 -7.61 -5.90 -13.68
CA ALA A 442 -8.21 -6.27 -12.41
C ALA A 442 -9.18 -5.16 -11.99
N ASN A 443 -10.45 -5.49 -11.89
CA ASN A 443 -11.49 -4.56 -11.48
C ASN A 443 -12.33 -5.20 -10.37
N GLY A 444 -11.82 -5.09 -9.14
CA GLY A 444 -12.57 -5.28 -7.90
C GLY A 444 -13.00 -6.70 -7.55
N SER A 445 -13.37 -7.59 -8.46
CA SER A 445 -13.89 -8.91 -8.10
C SER A 445 -13.29 -10.09 -8.89
N SER A 446 -12.86 -9.85 -10.07
CA SER A 446 -12.14 -10.79 -10.95
C SER A 446 -11.43 -9.94 -11.99
N GLY A 447 -10.59 -10.51 -12.79
CA GLY A 447 -10.08 -9.83 -13.97
C GLY A 447 -11.21 -9.49 -14.92
N ASN A 448 -10.92 -8.65 -15.89
CA ASN A 448 -11.79 -8.43 -17.06
C ASN A 448 -10.97 -8.01 -18.26
N LEU A 449 -11.54 -8.10 -19.45
CA LEU A 449 -10.99 -7.43 -20.62
C LEU A 449 -11.59 -6.03 -20.74
N GLY A 450 -10.74 -5.01 -20.67
CA GLY A 450 -11.09 -3.62 -20.85
C GLY A 450 -10.42 -2.97 -22.06
N TYR A 451 -10.71 -1.69 -22.30
CA TYR A 451 -10.17 -0.89 -23.40
C TYR A 451 -10.32 -1.53 -24.79
N ILE A 452 -11.40 -2.29 -24.98
CA ILE A 452 -11.70 -3.01 -26.23
C ILE A 452 -11.99 -2.00 -27.34
N HIS A 453 -11.27 -2.07 -28.47
CA HIS A 453 -11.48 -1.22 -29.62
C HIS A 453 -12.30 -1.93 -30.71
N ASN A 454 -12.89 -1.14 -31.58
CA ASN A 454 -13.66 -1.68 -32.72
C ASN A 454 -12.76 -2.52 -33.64
N GLY A 455 -13.05 -3.80 -33.72
CA GLY A 455 -12.30 -4.76 -34.52
C GLY A 455 -11.40 -5.68 -33.70
N ASP A 456 -11.22 -5.41 -32.43
CA ASP A 456 -10.51 -6.29 -31.52
C ASP A 456 -11.19 -7.66 -31.41
N TRP A 457 -10.42 -8.67 -31.05
CA TRP A 457 -10.90 -10.02 -30.89
C TRP A 457 -10.08 -10.79 -29.85
N VAL A 458 -10.73 -11.77 -29.26
CA VAL A 458 -10.09 -12.77 -28.38
C VAL A 458 -10.50 -14.17 -28.82
N ALA A 459 -9.69 -15.17 -28.43
CA ALA A 459 -10.00 -16.57 -28.71
C ALA A 459 -9.74 -17.45 -27.48
N PHE A 460 -10.54 -18.51 -27.39
CA PHE A 460 -10.45 -19.55 -26.37
C PHE A 460 -10.26 -20.89 -27.06
N ASN A 461 -9.19 -21.61 -26.70
CA ASN A 461 -8.97 -22.95 -27.22
C ASN A 461 -9.88 -23.94 -26.50
N GLU A 462 -10.53 -24.82 -27.27
CA GLU A 462 -11.20 -26.00 -26.76
C GLU A 462 -12.34 -25.75 -25.74
N ILE A 463 -13.32 -24.93 -26.12
CA ILE A 463 -14.60 -24.86 -25.39
C ILE A 463 -15.45 -26.10 -25.76
N ASP A 464 -15.88 -26.86 -24.75
CA ASP A 464 -16.69 -28.07 -24.92
C ASP A 464 -18.19 -27.76 -24.74
N PHE A 465 -18.93 -27.81 -25.83
CA PHE A 465 -20.38 -27.60 -25.84
C PHE A 465 -21.17 -28.90 -25.61
N GLY A 466 -20.46 -30.05 -25.45
CA GLY A 466 -21.13 -31.36 -25.28
C GLY A 466 -22.05 -31.73 -26.43
N GLU A 467 -23.25 -32.22 -26.10
CA GLU A 467 -24.29 -32.58 -27.09
C GLU A 467 -25.01 -31.36 -27.71
N GLY A 468 -24.71 -30.17 -27.25
CA GLY A 468 -25.25 -28.89 -27.74
C GLY A 468 -25.70 -27.97 -26.61
N LYS A 469 -25.39 -26.67 -26.71
CA LYS A 469 -25.82 -25.61 -25.77
C LYS A 469 -26.87 -24.72 -26.42
N THR A 470 -27.83 -24.29 -25.63
CA THR A 470 -28.95 -23.45 -26.06
C THR A 470 -28.93 -22.03 -25.55
N ARG A 471 -27.97 -21.74 -24.62
CA ARG A 471 -27.87 -20.44 -23.97
C ARG A 471 -26.42 -20.01 -23.81
N LEU A 472 -26.18 -18.72 -24.05
CA LEU A 472 -24.93 -18.01 -23.69
C LEU A 472 -25.28 -16.90 -22.70
N THR A 473 -24.64 -16.90 -21.57
CA THR A 473 -24.68 -15.79 -20.62
C THR A 473 -23.33 -15.07 -20.60
N LEU A 474 -23.35 -13.74 -20.56
CA LEU A 474 -22.19 -12.88 -20.47
C LEU A 474 -22.35 -11.95 -19.28
N TYR A 475 -21.28 -11.73 -18.51
CA TYR A 475 -21.22 -10.75 -17.44
C TYR A 475 -20.33 -9.60 -17.86
N THR A 476 -20.92 -8.40 -17.99
CA THR A 476 -20.27 -7.28 -18.68
C THR A 476 -20.62 -5.94 -18.06
N GLY A 477 -19.66 -4.99 -18.08
CA GLY A 477 -19.82 -3.60 -17.67
C GLY A 477 -19.67 -2.64 -18.86
N ALA A 478 -20.58 -1.69 -19.06
CA ALA A 478 -20.52 -0.74 -20.17
C ALA A 478 -21.12 0.62 -19.82
N GLN A 479 -20.30 1.67 -19.85
CA GLN A 479 -20.73 3.05 -19.67
C GLN A 479 -21.26 3.70 -20.95
N ASN A 480 -21.04 3.08 -22.10
CA ASN A 480 -21.40 3.62 -23.42
C ASN A 480 -22.91 3.82 -23.59
N ASN A 481 -23.27 4.77 -24.42
CA ASN A 481 -24.68 5.00 -24.82
C ASN A 481 -25.16 4.03 -25.92
N ASN A 482 -24.22 3.38 -26.61
CA ASN A 482 -24.50 2.44 -27.70
C ASN A 482 -24.07 1.03 -27.32
N PRO A 483 -24.80 0.00 -27.79
CA PRO A 483 -24.42 -1.38 -27.49
C PRO A 483 -23.09 -1.79 -28.15
N THR A 484 -22.40 -2.73 -27.55
CA THR A 484 -21.27 -3.43 -28.15
C THR A 484 -21.76 -4.68 -28.85
N VAL A 485 -21.56 -4.74 -30.17
CA VAL A 485 -21.88 -5.94 -30.97
C VAL A 485 -20.72 -6.92 -30.90
N VAL A 486 -20.99 -8.18 -30.60
CA VAL A 486 -19.98 -9.25 -30.56
C VAL A 486 -20.33 -10.31 -31.60
N ASN A 487 -19.38 -10.56 -32.50
CA ASN A 487 -19.43 -11.65 -33.47
C ASN A 487 -18.71 -12.86 -32.90
N ILE A 488 -19.41 -13.97 -32.75
CA ILE A 488 -18.88 -15.23 -32.23
C ILE A 488 -18.68 -16.19 -33.40
N SER A 489 -17.47 -16.75 -33.52
CA SER A 489 -17.12 -17.68 -34.59
C SER A 489 -16.40 -18.89 -34.04
N LEU A 490 -16.71 -20.09 -34.58
CA LEU A 490 -16.07 -21.34 -34.17
C LEU A 490 -14.91 -21.69 -35.14
N ASP A 491 -13.82 -22.17 -34.57
CA ASP A 491 -12.59 -22.68 -35.19
C ASP A 491 -11.78 -21.65 -35.99
N THR A 492 -12.43 -20.71 -36.64
CA THR A 492 -11.78 -19.65 -37.43
C THR A 492 -12.58 -18.34 -37.30
N ARG A 493 -11.90 -17.20 -37.38
CA ARG A 493 -12.60 -15.90 -37.48
C ARG A 493 -13.29 -15.79 -38.86
N LYS A 494 -14.62 -15.76 -38.85
CA LYS A 494 -15.45 -15.77 -40.07
C LYS A 494 -15.92 -14.35 -40.44
N THR A 495 -16.05 -14.07 -41.73
CA THR A 495 -16.67 -12.81 -42.21
C THR A 495 -18.17 -12.77 -41.87
N VAL A 496 -18.85 -13.92 -41.97
CA VAL A 496 -20.20 -14.13 -41.45
C VAL A 496 -20.05 -14.98 -40.18
N PRO A 497 -20.28 -14.41 -38.97
CA PRO A 497 -20.11 -15.15 -37.73
C PRO A 497 -21.14 -16.27 -37.58
N ASP A 498 -20.83 -17.26 -36.73
CA ASP A 498 -21.77 -18.32 -36.37
C ASP A 498 -22.91 -17.77 -35.47
N MET A 499 -22.63 -16.71 -34.74
CA MET A 499 -23.61 -15.96 -33.94
C MET A 499 -23.20 -14.50 -33.83
N GLN A 500 -24.20 -13.62 -33.81
CA GLN A 500 -24.00 -12.20 -33.49
C GLN A 500 -24.90 -11.79 -32.32
N ILE A 501 -24.33 -11.14 -31.33
CA ILE A 501 -25.05 -10.64 -30.15
C ILE A 501 -24.79 -9.14 -29.96
N SER A 502 -25.66 -8.50 -29.17
CA SER A 502 -25.57 -7.08 -28.88
C SER A 502 -25.65 -6.87 -27.35
N ILE A 503 -24.54 -6.47 -26.75
CA ILE A 503 -24.43 -6.21 -25.33
C ILE A 503 -24.95 -4.80 -25.03
N PRO A 504 -25.99 -4.66 -24.18
CA PRO A 504 -26.54 -3.35 -23.85
C PRO A 504 -25.64 -2.57 -22.89
N PRO A 505 -25.73 -1.23 -22.86
CA PRO A 505 -25.10 -0.43 -21.81
C PRO A 505 -25.60 -0.79 -20.42
N THR A 506 -24.70 -0.77 -19.43
CA THR A 506 -25.03 -1.04 -18.02
C THR A 506 -25.02 0.21 -17.14
N GLY A 507 -24.56 1.35 -17.70
CA GLY A 507 -24.56 2.68 -17.07
C GLY A 507 -23.21 3.09 -16.46
N SER A 508 -22.29 2.15 -16.21
CA SER A 508 -20.94 2.41 -15.73
C SER A 508 -19.99 1.29 -16.18
N TRP A 509 -18.69 1.58 -16.27
CA TRP A 509 -17.65 0.57 -16.52
C TRP A 509 -17.53 -0.45 -15.40
N SER A 510 -17.88 -0.08 -14.18
CA SER A 510 -17.87 -0.93 -12.98
C SER A 510 -19.25 -1.53 -12.62
N SER A 511 -20.31 -1.19 -13.36
CA SER A 511 -21.64 -1.75 -13.15
C SER A 511 -21.85 -2.95 -14.04
N TYR A 512 -21.45 -4.14 -13.58
CA TYR A 512 -21.59 -5.38 -14.34
C TYR A 512 -23.01 -5.94 -14.26
N LYS A 513 -23.46 -6.55 -15.38
CA LYS A 513 -24.75 -7.22 -15.47
C LYS A 513 -24.65 -8.47 -16.33
N GLU A 514 -25.37 -9.51 -15.92
CA GLU A 514 -25.61 -10.68 -16.77
C GLU A 514 -26.55 -10.35 -17.93
N THR A 515 -26.16 -10.75 -19.13
CA THR A 515 -26.99 -10.67 -20.34
C THR A 515 -27.00 -12.03 -21.00
N THR A 516 -28.19 -12.57 -21.22
CA THR A 516 -28.40 -13.92 -21.73
C THR A 516 -28.89 -13.88 -23.17
N PHE A 517 -28.40 -14.79 -24.02
CA PHE A 517 -28.69 -14.94 -25.42
C PHE A 517 -29.04 -16.40 -25.75
N ASN A 518 -30.01 -16.63 -26.64
CA ASN A 518 -30.30 -17.97 -27.18
C ASN A 518 -29.23 -18.39 -28.20
N VAL A 519 -28.81 -19.65 -28.13
CA VAL A 519 -27.75 -20.27 -28.96
C VAL A 519 -28.38 -21.45 -29.74
N ASP A 520 -27.95 -21.64 -30.97
CA ASP A 520 -28.37 -22.81 -31.78
C ASP A 520 -27.54 -24.05 -31.39
N PRO A 521 -28.15 -25.07 -30.74
CA PRO A 521 -27.44 -26.28 -30.31
C PRO A 521 -26.94 -27.15 -31.48
N ALA A 522 -27.39 -26.90 -32.71
CA ALA A 522 -26.85 -27.57 -33.89
C ALA A 522 -25.48 -26.99 -34.31
N ILE A 523 -25.21 -25.74 -33.98
CA ILE A 523 -23.96 -25.03 -34.26
C ILE A 523 -23.01 -25.20 -33.06
N PHE A 524 -23.51 -24.92 -31.86
CA PHE A 524 -22.69 -24.95 -30.63
C PHE A 524 -22.77 -26.32 -29.95
N LYS A 525 -22.07 -27.30 -30.51
CA LYS A 525 -21.96 -28.66 -29.97
C LYS A 525 -20.57 -29.22 -30.24
N GLY A 526 -20.11 -30.15 -29.38
CA GLY A 526 -18.75 -30.69 -29.47
C GLY A 526 -17.68 -29.69 -28.97
N LYS A 527 -16.42 -29.93 -29.33
CA LYS A 527 -15.29 -29.10 -28.90
C LYS A 527 -14.84 -28.19 -30.04
N HIS A 528 -14.73 -26.89 -29.72
CA HIS A 528 -14.35 -25.87 -30.70
C HIS A 528 -13.44 -24.81 -30.10
N LYS A 529 -12.62 -24.21 -30.93
CA LYS A 529 -11.99 -22.92 -30.64
C LYS A 529 -13.01 -21.80 -30.88
N VAL A 530 -13.21 -20.93 -29.89
CA VAL A 530 -14.22 -19.87 -29.96
C VAL A 530 -13.55 -18.51 -30.07
N TYR A 531 -13.98 -17.73 -31.04
CA TYR A 531 -13.55 -16.36 -31.29
C TYR A 531 -14.65 -15.38 -30.94
N PHE A 532 -14.36 -14.35 -30.13
CA PHE A 532 -15.21 -13.19 -29.91
C PHE A 532 -14.56 -11.99 -30.60
N THR A 533 -15.27 -11.40 -31.59
CA THR A 533 -14.80 -10.21 -32.32
C THR A 533 -15.73 -9.06 -32.03
N PHE A 534 -15.20 -7.95 -31.52
CA PHE A 534 -15.98 -6.79 -31.07
C PHE A 534 -16.21 -5.79 -32.19
N ARG A 535 -17.44 -5.28 -32.31
CA ARG A 535 -17.86 -4.32 -33.33
C ARG A 535 -18.75 -3.24 -32.75
N PHE A 536 -18.40 -1.98 -32.99
CA PHE A 536 -19.20 -0.83 -32.61
C PHE A 536 -18.78 0.40 -33.42
N ALA A 537 -19.62 1.43 -33.40
CA ALA A 537 -19.36 2.70 -34.06
C ALA A 537 -19.70 3.86 -33.12
N ASN A 538 -19.05 5.01 -33.34
CA ASN A 538 -19.30 6.24 -32.59
C ASN A 538 -19.03 6.18 -31.07
N GLN A 539 -18.11 5.31 -30.64
CA GLN A 539 -17.62 5.23 -29.27
C GLN A 539 -16.15 4.79 -29.26
N SER A 540 -15.41 5.15 -28.20
CA SER A 540 -13.97 4.89 -28.11
C SER A 540 -13.69 3.44 -27.72
N TYR A 541 -14.51 2.87 -26.82
CA TYR A 541 -14.31 1.53 -26.26
C TYR A 541 -15.59 0.71 -26.31
N GLY A 542 -15.47 -0.61 -26.35
CA GLY A 542 -16.55 -1.57 -26.18
C GLY A 542 -16.87 -1.82 -24.71
N ALA A 543 -17.73 -2.79 -24.42
CA ALA A 543 -18.03 -3.23 -23.06
C ALA A 543 -16.79 -3.87 -22.42
N ASN A 544 -16.60 -3.71 -21.11
CA ASN A 544 -15.71 -4.53 -20.31
C ASN A 544 -16.32 -5.94 -20.23
N MET A 545 -15.51 -6.96 -20.48
CA MET A 545 -15.91 -8.36 -20.52
C MET A 545 -15.27 -9.08 -19.34
N ASP A 546 -16.09 -9.64 -18.47
CA ASP A 546 -15.66 -10.39 -17.30
C ASP A 546 -15.65 -11.90 -17.60
N TRP A 547 -16.80 -12.56 -17.60
CA TRP A 547 -16.91 -13.97 -17.94
C TRP A 547 -18.06 -14.27 -18.91
N PHE A 548 -18.00 -15.47 -19.50
CA PHE A 548 -19.11 -16.05 -20.25
C PHE A 548 -19.37 -17.51 -19.87
N ARG A 549 -20.59 -17.98 -20.11
CA ARG A 549 -20.98 -19.37 -19.93
C ARG A 549 -21.93 -19.82 -21.00
N PHE A 550 -21.67 -21.00 -21.57
CA PHE A 550 -22.61 -21.72 -22.42
C PHE A 550 -23.27 -22.86 -21.64
N ASP A 551 -24.60 -22.87 -21.55
CA ASP A 551 -25.36 -23.86 -20.80
C ASP A 551 -26.72 -24.15 -21.43
N ASN A 552 -27.53 -25.03 -20.76
CA ASN A 552 -28.93 -25.28 -21.11
C ASN A 552 -29.81 -24.88 -19.95
N PRO A 553 -31.10 -24.47 -20.18
CA PRO A 553 -32.05 -24.19 -19.10
C PRO A 553 -32.18 -25.41 -18.20
N GLY A 554 -31.97 -25.22 -16.90
CA GLY A 554 -31.95 -26.30 -15.90
C GLY A 554 -30.57 -26.89 -15.60
N GLU A 555 -29.51 -26.55 -16.39
CA GLU A 555 -28.09 -26.73 -16.03
C GLU A 555 -27.57 -25.55 -15.22
N GLU A 556 -28.47 -24.63 -14.86
CA GLU A 556 -28.18 -23.27 -14.40
C GLU A 556 -27.48 -23.16 -13.05
N ASN A 557 -27.23 -24.27 -12.40
CA ASN A 557 -26.58 -24.24 -11.12
C ASN A 557 -25.77 -25.50 -10.86
N PRO A 558 -24.49 -25.52 -11.18
CA PRO A 558 -23.60 -26.51 -10.64
C PRO A 558 -23.38 -26.24 -9.15
N LEU A 559 -24.46 -26.28 -8.36
CA LEU A 559 -24.41 -26.19 -6.89
C LEU A 559 -23.70 -27.41 -6.30
N GLN A 560 -23.48 -28.42 -7.07
CA GLN A 560 -22.66 -29.58 -6.73
C GLN A 560 -21.49 -29.65 -7.68
N LEU A 561 -20.38 -29.11 -7.26
CA LEU A 561 -19.11 -29.29 -7.97
C LEU A 561 -18.66 -30.73 -7.80
N ASN A 562 -17.96 -31.30 -8.77
CA ASN A 562 -17.55 -32.70 -8.84
C ASN A 562 -17.06 -33.21 -7.46
N GLY A 563 -17.83 -34.10 -6.83
CA GLY A 563 -17.51 -34.70 -5.53
C GLY A 563 -18.21 -34.03 -4.32
N PRO A 564 -17.52 -33.93 -3.16
CA PRO A 564 -18.12 -33.50 -1.88
C PRO A 564 -18.13 -31.97 -1.66
N LEU A 565 -18.02 -31.16 -2.74
CA LEU A 565 -18.06 -29.71 -2.66
C LEU A 565 -19.35 -29.15 -3.25
N TYR A 566 -19.97 -28.22 -2.52
CA TYR A 566 -21.12 -27.45 -2.97
C TYR A 566 -20.79 -25.96 -2.93
N TYR A 567 -21.47 -25.19 -3.79
CA TYR A 567 -21.38 -23.71 -3.79
C TYR A 567 -22.77 -23.08 -3.88
N VAL A 568 -23.01 -22.03 -3.12
CA VAL A 568 -24.22 -21.18 -3.19
C VAL A 568 -23.83 -19.73 -2.93
N GLN A 569 -24.16 -18.81 -3.81
CA GLN A 569 -23.94 -17.37 -3.55
C GLN A 569 -24.78 -16.88 -2.37
N GLY A 570 -26.05 -17.24 -2.27
CA GLY A 570 -26.97 -16.97 -1.16
C GLY A 570 -27.47 -15.54 -1.06
N CYS A 571 -26.65 -14.53 -1.29
CA CYS A 571 -27.06 -13.13 -1.36
C CYS A 571 -26.07 -12.29 -2.20
N ASN A 572 -26.46 -11.07 -2.56
CA ASN A 572 -25.56 -10.08 -3.13
C ASN A 572 -24.68 -9.44 -2.04
N MET A 573 -23.65 -8.71 -2.46
CA MET A 573 -22.73 -8.00 -1.57
C MET A 573 -23.44 -6.91 -0.75
N VAL A 574 -24.16 -6.00 -1.38
CA VAL A 574 -24.67 -4.77 -0.75
C VAL A 574 -26.21 -4.63 -0.76
N ASP A 575 -26.94 -5.44 -1.52
CA ASP A 575 -28.38 -5.36 -1.63
C ASP A 575 -29.07 -6.69 -1.36
N ASN A 576 -30.40 -6.70 -1.31
CA ASN A 576 -31.23 -7.90 -1.04
C ASN A 576 -31.95 -8.44 -2.28
N LYS A 577 -31.58 -8.01 -3.48
CA LYS A 577 -32.33 -8.34 -4.70
C LYS A 577 -32.20 -9.80 -5.14
N ALA A 578 -31.09 -10.45 -4.82
CA ALA A 578 -30.81 -11.84 -5.18
C ALA A 578 -30.62 -12.73 -3.93
N THR A 579 -31.30 -12.42 -2.81
CA THR A 579 -31.18 -13.21 -1.59
C THR A 579 -31.99 -14.51 -1.71
N ASP A 580 -31.29 -15.67 -1.65
CA ASP A 580 -31.89 -17.01 -1.70
C ASP A 580 -31.46 -17.83 -0.47
N LEU A 581 -32.11 -17.55 0.64
CA LEU A 581 -31.86 -18.25 1.90
C LEU A 581 -32.29 -19.72 1.88
N GLU A 582 -33.29 -20.08 1.08
CA GLU A 582 -33.81 -21.46 1.07
C GLU A 582 -32.84 -22.40 0.32
N THR A 583 -32.29 -21.98 -0.77
CA THR A 583 -31.24 -22.74 -1.47
C THR A 583 -29.98 -22.85 -0.62
N ALA A 584 -29.58 -21.77 0.04
CA ALA A 584 -28.42 -21.78 0.94
C ALA A 584 -28.63 -22.79 2.08
N LYS A 585 -29.78 -22.78 2.77
CA LYS A 585 -30.12 -23.75 3.82
C LYS A 585 -30.15 -25.19 3.32
N LYS A 586 -30.73 -25.42 2.13
CA LYS A 586 -30.82 -26.75 1.52
C LYS A 586 -29.45 -27.39 1.30
N PHE A 587 -28.45 -26.62 0.82
CA PHE A 587 -27.12 -27.14 0.56
C PHE A 587 -26.24 -27.14 1.82
N ALA A 588 -26.40 -26.16 2.70
CA ALA A 588 -25.77 -26.16 4.02
C ALA A 588 -26.10 -27.42 4.82
N ALA A 589 -27.37 -27.86 4.79
CA ALA A 589 -27.82 -29.04 5.49
C ALA A 589 -27.25 -30.38 4.94
N LYS A 590 -26.66 -30.38 3.74
CA LYS A 590 -26.02 -31.56 3.12
C LYS A 590 -24.55 -31.67 3.44
N ALA A 591 -23.92 -30.62 3.88
CA ALA A 591 -22.48 -30.55 4.10
C ALA A 591 -22.13 -30.91 5.57
N ASP A 592 -20.97 -31.50 5.76
CA ASP A 592 -20.38 -31.67 7.09
C ASP A 592 -19.91 -30.33 7.67
N VAL A 593 -19.43 -29.42 6.81
CA VAL A 593 -18.92 -28.08 7.16
C VAL A 593 -19.40 -27.08 6.13
N VAL A 594 -19.73 -25.88 6.61
CA VAL A 594 -20.04 -24.73 5.76
C VAL A 594 -18.95 -23.68 5.91
N VAL A 595 -18.40 -23.22 4.80
CA VAL A 595 -17.49 -22.07 4.74
C VAL A 595 -18.27 -20.87 4.22
N LEU A 596 -18.53 -19.89 5.11
CA LEU A 596 -19.24 -18.67 4.79
C LEU A 596 -18.26 -17.56 4.38
N CYS A 597 -18.21 -17.21 3.10
CA CYS A 597 -17.36 -16.15 2.56
C CYS A 597 -18.14 -14.83 2.52
N MET A 598 -17.91 -14.00 3.50
CA MET A 598 -18.60 -12.71 3.73
C MET A 598 -17.60 -11.56 3.73
N GLY A 599 -18.07 -10.31 3.58
CA GLY A 599 -17.15 -9.19 3.70
C GLY A 599 -17.68 -7.88 3.14
N THR A 600 -16.73 -7.08 2.69
CA THR A 600 -16.94 -5.79 2.05
C THR A 600 -16.20 -5.76 0.70
N ASP A 601 -16.46 -4.75 -0.10
CA ASP A 601 -15.74 -4.46 -1.35
C ASP A 601 -15.66 -2.94 -1.56
N LEU A 602 -15.10 -2.49 -2.67
CA LEU A 602 -14.97 -1.07 -3.01
C LEU A 602 -16.31 -0.35 -3.18
N SER A 603 -17.43 -1.06 -3.38
CA SER A 603 -18.76 -0.45 -3.37
C SER A 603 -19.23 -0.08 -1.96
N THR A 604 -18.64 -0.68 -0.95
CA THR A 604 -18.94 -0.45 0.48
C THR A 604 -18.14 0.70 1.06
N SER A 605 -16.84 0.73 0.76
CA SER A 605 -15.91 1.81 1.17
C SER A 605 -14.77 1.91 0.16
N ASP A 606 -14.48 3.13 -0.26
CA ASP A 606 -13.49 3.43 -1.29
C ASP A 606 -13.06 4.89 -1.21
N GLU A 607 -12.12 5.30 -2.01
CA GLU A 607 -11.81 6.71 -2.21
C GLU A 607 -13.09 7.49 -2.57
N SER A 608 -13.38 8.54 -1.83
CA SER A 608 -14.60 9.36 -1.89
C SER A 608 -15.86 8.75 -1.25
N ASN A 609 -15.78 7.59 -0.58
CA ASN A 609 -16.92 6.90 -0.02
C ASN A 609 -16.65 6.32 1.37
N ASP A 610 -16.99 7.07 2.44
CA ASP A 610 -16.91 6.60 3.83
C ASP A 610 -18.09 5.68 4.17
N ARG A 611 -17.86 4.70 5.06
CA ARG A 611 -18.91 3.80 5.58
C ARG A 611 -19.77 4.50 6.62
N GLU A 612 -21.07 4.25 6.58
CA GLU A 612 -22.02 4.72 7.61
C GLU A 612 -22.21 3.70 8.75
N SER A 613 -21.86 2.43 8.54
CA SER A 613 -22.09 1.32 9.46
C SER A 613 -20.86 0.42 9.57
N LEU A 614 -20.71 -0.25 10.72
CA LEU A 614 -19.74 -1.32 10.91
C LEU A 614 -20.30 -2.71 10.61
N ASN A 615 -21.59 -2.83 10.33
CA ASN A 615 -22.22 -4.12 10.03
C ASN A 615 -21.78 -4.63 8.65
N LEU A 616 -21.83 -5.95 8.48
CA LEU A 616 -21.75 -6.56 7.16
C LEU A 616 -22.88 -6.00 6.27
N PRO A 617 -22.59 -5.62 5.03
CA PRO A 617 -23.59 -4.99 4.15
C PRO A 617 -24.63 -5.98 3.65
N GLY A 618 -25.75 -5.46 3.13
CA GLY A 618 -26.82 -6.24 2.52
C GLY A 618 -27.47 -7.24 3.46
N ASP A 619 -27.74 -8.43 2.95
CA ASP A 619 -28.37 -9.53 3.71
C ASP A 619 -27.38 -10.58 4.25
N GLN A 620 -26.08 -10.27 4.29
CA GLN A 620 -25.03 -11.22 4.73
C GLN A 620 -25.30 -11.75 6.15
N GLN A 621 -25.71 -10.89 7.08
CA GLN A 621 -26.06 -11.31 8.45
C GLN A 621 -27.24 -12.30 8.45
N LYS A 622 -28.29 -12.04 7.65
CA LYS A 622 -29.46 -12.93 7.55
C LYS A 622 -29.07 -14.28 6.94
N LEU A 623 -28.22 -14.27 5.94
CA LEU A 623 -27.70 -15.49 5.30
C LEU A 623 -26.93 -16.34 6.31
N MET A 624 -26.06 -15.75 7.09
CA MET A 624 -25.28 -16.43 8.12
C MET A 624 -26.19 -17.08 9.17
N GLU A 625 -27.19 -16.36 9.70
CA GLU A 625 -28.13 -16.88 10.67
C GLU A 625 -29.01 -18.01 10.08
N ALA A 626 -29.45 -17.86 8.83
CA ALA A 626 -30.23 -18.89 8.14
C ALA A 626 -29.44 -20.18 7.95
N VAL A 627 -28.19 -20.07 7.49
CA VAL A 627 -27.28 -21.23 7.32
C VAL A 627 -26.99 -21.90 8.65
N TYR A 628 -26.62 -21.14 9.67
CA TYR A 628 -26.34 -21.66 11.00
C TYR A 628 -27.53 -22.41 11.61
N SER A 629 -28.76 -21.97 11.34
CA SER A 629 -29.98 -22.60 11.84
C SER A 629 -30.16 -24.05 11.37
N VAL A 630 -29.53 -24.47 10.29
CA VAL A 630 -29.61 -25.83 9.71
C VAL A 630 -28.27 -26.59 9.81
N ASN A 631 -27.17 -25.90 9.91
CA ASN A 631 -25.84 -26.48 10.10
C ASN A 631 -24.97 -25.56 10.97
N PRO A 632 -24.70 -25.93 12.24
CA PRO A 632 -23.87 -25.12 13.14
C PRO A 632 -22.35 -25.26 12.89
N ASN A 633 -21.92 -26.23 12.05
CA ASN A 633 -20.52 -26.44 11.71
C ASN A 633 -20.07 -25.41 10.66
N VAL A 634 -19.90 -24.17 11.08
CA VAL A 634 -19.62 -23.03 10.21
C VAL A 634 -18.24 -22.48 10.45
N VAL A 635 -17.49 -22.23 9.38
CA VAL A 635 -16.33 -21.33 9.37
C VAL A 635 -16.76 -20.01 8.71
N LEU A 636 -16.71 -18.91 9.44
CA LEU A 636 -16.90 -17.58 8.87
C LEU A 636 -15.56 -17.07 8.36
N VAL A 637 -15.47 -16.84 7.06
CA VAL A 637 -14.34 -16.18 6.40
C VAL A 637 -14.76 -14.76 6.08
N LEU A 638 -14.09 -13.82 6.68
CA LEU A 638 -14.26 -12.39 6.41
C LEU A 638 -13.23 -11.93 5.40
N GLN A 639 -13.65 -11.22 4.39
CA GLN A 639 -12.83 -10.53 3.42
C GLN A 639 -13.17 -9.05 3.52
N THR A 640 -12.46 -8.33 4.40
CA THR A 640 -12.73 -6.93 4.70
C THR A 640 -11.46 -6.09 4.62
N CYS A 641 -11.60 -4.77 4.51
CA CYS A 641 -10.47 -3.84 4.56
C CYS A 641 -10.38 -3.10 5.90
N SER A 642 -11.42 -3.21 6.74
CA SER A 642 -11.51 -2.55 8.04
C SER A 642 -12.39 -3.36 8.98
N SER A 643 -12.42 -2.99 10.26
CA SER A 643 -13.20 -3.73 11.26
C SER A 643 -14.71 -3.74 10.95
N VAL A 644 -15.35 -4.88 11.23
CA VAL A 644 -16.80 -5.08 11.14
C VAL A 644 -17.36 -5.58 12.46
N THR A 645 -18.62 -5.25 12.77
CA THR A 645 -19.31 -5.77 13.96
C THR A 645 -19.93 -7.13 13.64
N ILE A 646 -19.40 -8.18 14.25
CA ILE A 646 -19.85 -9.58 14.07
C ILE A 646 -20.18 -10.25 15.41
N ASN A 647 -20.78 -9.51 16.34
CA ASN A 647 -21.06 -9.99 17.69
C ASN A 647 -21.85 -11.30 17.72
N TRP A 648 -22.82 -11.43 16.80
CA TRP A 648 -23.59 -12.65 16.70
C TRP A 648 -22.72 -13.85 16.30
N ALA A 649 -21.88 -13.68 15.29
CA ALA A 649 -20.95 -14.73 14.85
C ALA A 649 -19.96 -15.11 15.95
N GLN A 650 -19.42 -14.11 16.66
CA GLN A 650 -18.52 -14.35 17.80
C GLN A 650 -19.15 -15.24 18.88
N GLN A 651 -20.47 -15.13 19.10
CA GLN A 651 -21.19 -15.94 20.09
C GLN A 651 -21.56 -17.33 19.58
N HIS A 652 -21.78 -17.53 18.29
CA HIS A 652 -22.39 -18.74 17.75
C HIS A 652 -21.48 -19.58 16.88
N VAL A 653 -20.68 -18.93 16.00
CA VAL A 653 -19.89 -19.63 14.99
C VAL A 653 -18.61 -20.21 15.61
N PRO A 654 -18.27 -21.49 15.39
CA PRO A 654 -17.11 -22.12 16.05
C PRO A 654 -15.75 -21.60 15.54
N ALA A 655 -15.64 -21.16 14.28
CA ALA A 655 -14.39 -20.64 13.73
C ALA A 655 -14.61 -19.38 12.89
N ILE A 656 -13.74 -18.38 13.06
CA ILE A 656 -13.79 -17.10 12.36
C ILE A 656 -12.38 -16.75 11.89
N VAL A 657 -12.24 -16.42 10.60
CA VAL A 657 -10.99 -16.06 9.96
C VAL A 657 -11.16 -14.73 9.24
N GLU A 658 -10.25 -13.79 9.46
CA GLU A 658 -10.14 -12.57 8.63
C GLU A 658 -9.08 -12.80 7.55
N ALA A 659 -9.50 -12.84 6.30
CA ALA A 659 -8.65 -13.07 5.12
C ALA A 659 -8.35 -11.80 4.34
N TRP A 660 -8.93 -10.66 4.73
CA TRP A 660 -8.73 -9.35 4.12
C TRP A 660 -9.05 -9.32 2.60
N TYR A 661 -8.60 -8.29 1.90
CA TYR A 661 -8.40 -8.30 0.45
C TYR A 661 -6.98 -8.85 0.21
N GLY A 662 -6.91 -10.15 0.03
CA GLY A 662 -5.67 -10.93 0.12
C GLY A 662 -4.80 -10.93 -1.15
N GLY A 663 -5.09 -10.07 -2.15
CA GLY A 663 -4.34 -10.02 -3.40
C GLY A 663 -4.61 -11.22 -4.31
N GLN A 664 -3.74 -11.42 -5.31
CA GLN A 664 -3.97 -12.42 -6.36
C GLN A 664 -4.05 -13.86 -5.87
N ALA A 665 -3.36 -14.22 -4.80
CA ALA A 665 -3.29 -15.59 -4.29
C ALA A 665 -4.25 -15.88 -3.11
N GLN A 666 -5.23 -15.00 -2.89
CA GLN A 666 -6.14 -15.00 -1.74
C GLN A 666 -6.79 -16.37 -1.48
N GLY A 667 -7.32 -17.03 -2.53
CA GLY A 667 -8.05 -18.29 -2.38
C GLY A 667 -7.16 -19.46 -1.98
N HIS A 668 -5.99 -19.60 -2.60
CA HIS A 668 -5.03 -20.64 -2.25
C HIS A 668 -4.47 -20.45 -0.84
N ALA A 669 -4.11 -19.23 -0.47
CA ALA A 669 -3.63 -18.90 0.87
C ALA A 669 -4.68 -19.19 1.95
N LEU A 670 -5.94 -18.83 1.68
CA LEU A 670 -7.06 -19.14 2.56
C LEU A 670 -7.22 -20.65 2.74
N ALA A 671 -7.19 -21.42 1.65
CA ALA A 671 -7.31 -22.87 1.72
C ALA A 671 -6.16 -23.51 2.52
N ASP A 672 -4.93 -23.04 2.36
CA ASP A 672 -3.80 -23.54 3.14
C ASP A 672 -3.98 -23.32 4.64
N VAL A 673 -4.55 -22.17 5.03
CA VAL A 673 -4.90 -21.92 6.42
C VAL A 673 -6.05 -22.82 6.87
N LEU A 674 -7.16 -22.86 6.13
CA LEU A 674 -8.35 -23.64 6.52
C LEU A 674 -8.04 -25.14 6.69
N TYR A 675 -7.15 -25.71 5.89
CA TYR A 675 -6.76 -27.12 5.93
C TYR A 675 -5.46 -27.39 6.68
N GLY A 676 -4.80 -26.35 7.20
CA GLY A 676 -3.66 -26.45 8.10
C GLY A 676 -2.31 -26.71 7.45
N ASP A 677 -2.14 -26.46 6.16
CA ASP A 677 -0.84 -26.45 5.50
C ASP A 677 -0.03 -25.23 5.95
N TYR A 678 -0.72 -24.15 6.29
CA TYR A 678 -0.14 -22.99 6.91
C TYR A 678 -0.78 -22.75 8.29
N ASN A 679 0.05 -22.54 9.31
CA ASN A 679 -0.42 -22.20 10.66
C ASN A 679 -0.64 -20.68 10.74
N PRO A 680 -1.88 -20.18 10.92
CA PRO A 680 -2.15 -18.74 10.92
C PRO A 680 -1.35 -18.01 12.01
N SER A 681 -0.84 -16.86 11.65
CA SER A 681 0.03 -16.05 12.52
C SER A 681 -0.22 -14.55 12.41
N GLY A 682 -1.08 -14.11 11.50
CA GLY A 682 -1.44 -12.72 11.33
C GLY A 682 -2.05 -12.12 12.61
N LYS A 683 -1.85 -10.82 12.82
CA LYS A 683 -2.40 -10.07 13.97
C LYS A 683 -3.10 -8.80 13.49
N LEU A 684 -4.23 -8.47 14.11
CA LEU A 684 -4.99 -7.25 13.81
C LEU A 684 -4.14 -6.00 14.06
N THR A 685 -4.23 -5.04 13.18
CA THR A 685 -3.52 -3.75 13.26
C THR A 685 -4.44 -2.57 13.61
N SER A 686 -5.67 -2.88 13.98
CA SER A 686 -6.65 -1.92 14.48
C SER A 686 -7.55 -2.58 15.51
N THR A 687 -8.09 -1.78 16.43
CA THR A 687 -9.12 -2.17 17.39
C THR A 687 -10.41 -2.46 16.64
N TRP A 688 -11.04 -3.62 16.87
CA TRP A 688 -12.37 -3.94 16.38
C TRP A 688 -13.40 -3.59 17.45
N TYR A 689 -14.18 -2.55 17.21
CA TYR A 689 -15.18 -2.05 18.15
C TYR A 689 -16.40 -2.97 18.19
N ALA A 690 -16.96 -3.15 19.37
CA ALA A 690 -18.13 -4.02 19.56
C ALA A 690 -19.43 -3.40 19.00
N ALA A 691 -19.49 -2.07 18.89
CA ALA A 691 -20.65 -1.37 18.36
C ALA A 691 -20.27 -0.03 17.71
N LEU A 692 -21.06 0.40 16.73
CA LEU A 692 -20.92 1.74 16.13
C LEU A 692 -21.08 2.87 17.17
N SER A 693 -21.86 2.64 18.23
CA SER A 693 -22.05 3.60 19.33
C SER A 693 -20.81 3.82 20.19
N ASP A 694 -19.76 3.01 20.02
CA ASP A 694 -18.48 3.17 20.70
C ASP A 694 -17.59 4.20 20.00
N LEU A 695 -17.96 4.57 18.80
CA LEU A 695 -17.30 5.60 18.00
C LEU A 695 -18.06 6.93 18.05
N PRO A 696 -17.39 8.07 17.87
CA PRO A 696 -18.05 9.35 17.67
C PRO A 696 -19.06 9.33 16.52
N LYS A 697 -20.09 10.16 16.61
CA LYS A 697 -21.16 10.19 15.60
C LYS A 697 -20.67 10.55 14.19
N ASN A 698 -19.60 11.32 14.07
CA ASN A 698 -19.05 11.68 12.78
C ASN A 698 -17.52 11.54 12.75
N LEU A 699 -16.98 11.37 11.56
CA LEU A 699 -15.56 11.16 11.27
C LEU A 699 -14.69 12.41 11.47
N MET A 700 -15.30 13.60 11.71
CA MET A 700 -14.57 14.86 11.88
C MET A 700 -14.02 15.06 13.30
N GLN A 701 -14.12 14.08 14.18
CA GLN A 701 -13.57 14.12 15.54
C GLN A 701 -12.12 13.62 15.52
N TYR A 702 -11.17 14.55 15.45
CA TYR A 702 -9.74 14.24 15.32
C TYR A 702 -8.98 14.12 16.64
N ASP A 703 -9.58 14.47 17.77
CA ASP A 703 -8.97 14.25 19.10
C ASP A 703 -9.16 12.82 19.54
N ILE A 704 -8.08 12.00 19.41
CA ILE A 704 -8.13 10.57 19.75
C ILE A 704 -8.28 10.33 21.25
N ARG A 705 -7.79 11.24 22.08
CA ARG A 705 -7.86 11.17 23.55
C ARG A 705 -9.27 11.43 24.03
N ALA A 706 -9.82 12.60 23.71
CA ALA A 706 -11.16 12.99 24.14
C ALA A 706 -12.27 12.09 23.58
N ASN A 707 -12.03 11.35 22.50
CA ASN A 707 -12.99 10.46 21.85
C ASN A 707 -12.72 8.98 22.08
N ASN A 708 -11.76 8.61 22.91
CA ASN A 708 -11.42 7.23 23.27
C ASN A 708 -11.17 6.34 22.02
N TYR A 709 -10.47 6.86 21.03
CA TYR A 709 -10.10 6.10 19.85
C TYR A 709 -8.90 5.20 20.10
N THR A 710 -8.82 4.12 19.38
CA THR A 710 -7.70 3.17 19.30
C THR A 710 -7.42 2.44 20.62
N TYR A 711 -6.63 1.37 20.59
CA TYR A 711 -6.21 0.64 21.78
C TYR A 711 -5.48 1.53 22.81
N MET A 712 -4.98 2.70 22.38
CA MET A 712 -4.24 3.64 23.22
C MET A 712 -5.14 4.34 24.23
N TYR A 713 -6.41 4.60 23.89
CA TYR A 713 -7.34 5.35 24.74
C TYR A 713 -8.69 4.71 24.90
N TYR A 714 -9.02 3.65 24.14
CA TYR A 714 -10.30 2.97 24.26
C TYR A 714 -10.43 2.28 25.62
N ASP A 715 -11.44 2.64 26.40
CA ASP A 715 -11.63 2.26 27.79
C ASP A 715 -12.64 1.14 27.99
N LYS A 716 -13.24 0.62 26.91
CA LYS A 716 -14.17 -0.50 26.93
C LYS A 716 -13.52 -1.77 26.41
N GLU A 717 -14.25 -2.90 26.52
CA GLU A 717 -13.80 -4.15 25.92
C GLU A 717 -14.12 -4.15 24.41
N PRO A 718 -13.12 -4.25 23.54
CA PRO A 718 -13.36 -4.33 22.11
C PRO A 718 -13.85 -5.72 21.70
N LEU A 719 -14.46 -5.84 20.52
CA LEU A 719 -14.77 -7.15 19.95
C LEU A 719 -13.48 -7.96 19.74
N TYR A 720 -12.44 -7.32 19.19
CA TYR A 720 -11.07 -7.84 19.17
C TYR A 720 -10.08 -6.70 19.41
N PRO A 721 -9.08 -6.91 20.27
CA PRO A 721 -8.11 -5.89 20.58
C PRO A 721 -7.05 -5.75 19.48
N PHE A 722 -6.38 -4.61 19.43
CA PHE A 722 -5.17 -4.39 18.60
C PHE A 722 -4.12 -5.46 18.91
N GLY A 723 -3.49 -5.98 17.88
CA GLY A 723 -2.47 -7.03 17.98
C GLY A 723 -3.02 -8.44 18.17
N TYR A 724 -4.36 -8.63 18.16
CA TYR A 724 -5.00 -9.94 18.37
C TYR A 724 -4.91 -10.84 17.12
N GLY A 725 -4.74 -12.12 17.37
CA GLY A 725 -4.79 -13.20 16.41
C GLY A 725 -4.38 -14.51 17.07
N LEU A 726 -5.07 -15.60 16.75
CA LEU A 726 -4.81 -16.95 17.24
C LEU A 726 -3.86 -17.72 16.32
N SER A 727 -3.42 -18.88 16.78
CA SER A 727 -2.60 -19.83 16.04
C SER A 727 -3.14 -21.26 16.30
N TYR A 728 -2.80 -22.22 15.44
CA TYR A 728 -3.05 -23.66 15.68
C TYR A 728 -2.06 -24.27 16.69
N THR A 729 -1.17 -23.47 17.24
CA THR A 729 -0.27 -23.84 18.33
C THR A 729 -0.37 -22.85 19.49
N THR A 730 0.28 -23.12 20.60
CA THR A 730 0.28 -22.27 21.78
C THR A 730 1.67 -21.86 22.17
N TYR A 731 1.79 -20.65 22.74
CA TYR A 731 3.09 -20.08 23.14
C TYR A 731 3.09 -19.67 24.60
N LYS A 732 4.20 -19.96 25.29
CA LYS A 732 4.46 -19.56 26.68
C LYS A 732 5.59 -18.54 26.70
N TYR A 733 5.38 -17.43 27.39
CA TYR A 733 6.38 -16.40 27.64
C TYR A 733 6.95 -16.56 29.05
N SER A 734 8.25 -16.34 29.24
CA SER A 734 8.94 -16.48 30.52
C SER A 734 10.24 -15.69 30.57
N ASN A 735 10.89 -15.66 31.74
CA ASN A 735 12.23 -15.14 31.95
C ASN A 735 12.44 -13.71 31.45
N LEU A 736 11.49 -12.80 31.77
CA LEU A 736 11.62 -11.37 31.48
C LEU A 736 12.87 -10.82 32.20
N ALA A 737 13.69 -10.13 31.43
CA ALA A 737 14.86 -9.40 31.93
C ALA A 737 14.96 -8.05 31.23
N VAL A 738 15.21 -7.01 32.03
CA VAL A 738 15.46 -5.65 31.52
C VAL A 738 16.92 -5.34 31.85
N SER A 739 17.67 -4.84 30.87
CA SER A 739 19.13 -4.68 31.02
C SER A 739 19.57 -3.59 32.03
N ALA A 740 18.64 -2.70 32.41
CA ALA A 740 18.86 -1.65 33.43
C ALA A 740 17.55 -1.30 34.13
N GLU A 741 17.59 -0.91 35.38
CA GLU A 741 16.45 -0.45 36.18
C GLU A 741 16.07 1.01 35.90
N SER A 742 16.98 1.78 35.29
CA SER A 742 16.83 3.19 34.96
C SER A 742 17.20 3.43 33.50
N LEU A 743 16.53 4.37 32.88
CA LEU A 743 16.73 4.77 31.47
C LEU A 743 16.98 6.28 31.42
N ASP A 744 18.23 6.65 31.15
CA ASP A 744 18.68 8.03 31.09
C ASP A 744 18.56 8.64 29.71
N ALA A 745 18.59 9.97 29.61
CA ALA A 745 18.49 10.69 28.35
C ALA A 745 19.58 10.30 27.35
N GLY A 746 19.19 9.93 26.15
CA GLY A 746 20.08 9.49 25.08
C GLY A 746 20.51 8.02 25.16
N ASP A 747 20.10 7.30 26.18
CA ASP A 747 20.40 5.88 26.34
C ASP A 747 19.30 4.97 25.78
N SER A 748 19.63 3.69 25.72
CA SER A 748 18.72 2.61 25.42
C SER A 748 18.94 1.42 26.33
N LEU A 749 17.90 0.70 26.64
CA LEU A 749 17.97 -0.59 27.32
C LEU A 749 17.39 -1.69 26.43
N THR A 750 17.63 -2.94 26.82
CA THR A 750 17.03 -4.08 26.14
C THR A 750 16.04 -4.79 27.06
N VAL A 751 14.88 -5.12 26.50
CA VAL A 751 13.87 -6.00 27.12
C VAL A 751 14.00 -7.37 26.48
N SER A 752 14.38 -8.37 27.28
CA SER A 752 14.61 -9.74 26.79
C SER A 752 13.71 -10.73 27.53
N PHE A 753 13.19 -11.72 26.81
CA PHE A 753 12.33 -12.76 27.36
C PHE A 753 12.40 -14.01 26.50
N ASP A 754 11.95 -15.15 27.05
CA ASP A 754 11.91 -16.40 26.31
C ASP A 754 10.49 -16.68 25.86
N VAL A 755 10.33 -17.16 24.62
CA VAL A 755 9.07 -17.66 24.05
C VAL A 755 9.26 -19.13 23.69
N THR A 756 8.36 -19.97 24.20
CA THR A 756 8.36 -21.41 23.95
C THR A 756 7.08 -21.79 23.21
N ASN A 757 7.19 -22.48 22.11
CA ASN A 757 6.07 -23.16 21.45
C ASN A 757 5.71 -24.39 22.29
N THR A 758 4.54 -24.37 22.94
CA THR A 758 4.06 -25.44 23.85
C THR A 758 3.14 -26.44 23.19
N GLY A 759 2.79 -26.21 21.91
CA GLY A 759 1.97 -27.10 21.11
C GLY A 759 2.80 -28.15 20.35
N ASN A 760 2.15 -28.84 19.44
CA ASN A 760 2.71 -29.95 18.66
C ASN A 760 2.95 -29.61 17.19
N ARG A 761 2.81 -28.35 16.80
CA ARG A 761 2.95 -27.83 15.44
C ARG A 761 3.89 -26.62 15.43
N ALA A 762 4.72 -26.51 14.41
CA ALA A 762 5.52 -25.31 14.18
C ALA A 762 4.61 -24.11 13.87
N GLY A 763 5.07 -22.90 14.19
CA GLY A 763 4.35 -21.68 13.90
C GLY A 763 5.13 -20.43 14.23
N ASP A 764 4.62 -19.30 13.74
CA ASP A 764 5.18 -17.99 14.03
C ASP A 764 4.39 -17.30 15.14
N GLU A 765 5.10 -16.66 16.05
CA GLU A 765 4.53 -15.78 17.05
C GLU A 765 5.00 -14.34 16.85
N ILE A 766 4.08 -13.41 16.98
CA ILE A 766 4.36 -11.97 16.93
C ILE A 766 4.36 -11.45 18.36
N VAL A 767 5.56 -11.23 18.90
CA VAL A 767 5.75 -10.70 20.23
C VAL A 767 5.68 -9.18 20.21
N GLN A 768 4.97 -8.59 21.20
CA GLN A 768 4.67 -7.16 21.22
C GLN A 768 5.13 -6.56 22.55
N LEU A 769 5.94 -5.50 22.48
CA LEU A 769 6.41 -4.73 23.62
C LEU A 769 5.64 -3.42 23.72
N TYR A 770 4.89 -3.27 24.79
CA TYR A 770 4.18 -2.06 25.15
C TYR A 770 4.81 -1.40 26.37
N VAL A 771 4.59 -0.10 26.50
CA VAL A 771 4.92 0.66 27.72
C VAL A 771 3.71 1.42 28.22
N HIS A 772 3.67 1.67 29.55
CA HIS A 772 2.75 2.62 30.16
C HIS A 772 3.54 3.53 31.11
N ALA A 773 3.59 4.81 30.81
CA ALA A 773 4.24 5.80 31.66
C ALA A 773 3.29 6.31 32.74
N HIS A 774 3.65 6.14 34.02
CA HIS A 774 2.92 6.74 35.14
C HIS A 774 3.20 8.24 35.17
N SER A 775 2.23 9.05 34.85
CA SER A 775 2.39 10.49 34.57
C SER A 775 1.27 11.30 35.22
N GLN A 776 1.56 12.60 35.51
CA GLN A 776 0.54 13.58 35.88
C GLN A 776 -0.22 14.12 34.65
N ILE A 777 0.33 13.92 33.46
CA ILE A 777 -0.26 14.28 32.19
C ILE A 777 -0.98 13.04 31.67
N GLU A 778 -2.14 13.20 31.04
CA GLU A 778 -2.83 12.11 30.38
C GLU A 778 -1.91 11.42 29.36
N ARG A 779 -1.69 10.11 29.55
CA ARG A 779 -0.88 9.26 28.68
C ARG A 779 -1.74 8.11 28.15
N PRO A 780 -1.38 7.50 27.02
CA PRO A 780 -2.02 6.26 26.57
C PRO A 780 -2.02 5.18 27.65
N VAL A 781 -3.09 4.37 27.70
CA VAL A 781 -3.15 3.20 28.60
C VAL A 781 -2.00 2.25 28.31
N LYS A 782 -1.57 2.17 27.07
CA LYS A 782 -0.35 1.51 26.58
C LYS A 782 0.02 2.00 25.18
N GLU A 783 1.31 1.95 24.89
CA GLU A 783 1.89 2.35 23.61
C GLU A 783 2.83 1.25 23.12
N LEU A 784 2.66 0.79 21.88
CA LEU A 784 3.59 -0.14 21.23
C LEU A 784 4.94 0.54 21.01
N LYS A 785 6.02 -0.07 21.46
CA LYS A 785 7.39 0.45 21.29
C LYS A 785 8.33 -0.55 20.64
N GLY A 786 7.88 -1.78 20.43
CA GLY A 786 8.65 -2.78 19.72
C GLY A 786 7.85 -4.03 19.44
N PHE A 787 8.24 -4.76 18.43
CA PHE A 787 7.68 -6.07 18.07
C PHE A 787 8.72 -6.90 17.32
N ASP A 788 8.49 -8.21 17.29
CA ASP A 788 9.31 -9.13 16.50
C ASP A 788 8.43 -10.32 16.07
N ARG A 789 8.65 -10.83 14.87
CA ARG A 789 8.03 -12.05 14.35
C ARG A 789 9.05 -13.17 14.42
N ILE A 790 8.74 -14.20 15.18
CA ILE A 790 9.65 -15.33 15.42
C ILE A 790 9.02 -16.65 15.01
N HIS A 791 9.75 -17.46 14.25
CA HIS A 791 9.37 -18.85 13.96
C HIS A 791 9.82 -19.78 15.07
N LEU A 792 8.96 -20.73 15.48
CA LEU A 792 9.26 -21.71 16.54
C LEU A 792 8.77 -23.09 16.13
N GLU A 793 9.69 -24.06 16.08
CA GLU A 793 9.33 -25.47 15.98
C GLU A 793 8.56 -25.94 17.23
N ALA A 794 7.83 -27.06 17.13
CA ALA A 794 7.13 -27.65 18.26
C ALA A 794 8.11 -27.94 19.42
N GLY A 795 7.84 -27.40 20.60
CA GLY A 795 8.71 -27.51 21.78
C GLY A 795 9.93 -26.59 21.78
N GLU A 796 10.17 -25.82 20.74
CA GLU A 796 11.31 -24.88 20.66
C GLU A 796 11.11 -23.68 21.59
N THR A 797 12.22 -23.20 22.16
CA THR A 797 12.30 -21.93 22.92
C THR A 797 13.31 -21.01 22.27
N LYS A 798 12.89 -19.77 22.00
CA LYS A 798 13.78 -18.70 21.53
C LYS A 798 13.84 -17.54 22.50
N ARG A 799 15.04 -16.97 22.65
CA ARG A 799 15.27 -15.72 23.36
C ARG A 799 15.02 -14.54 22.44
N VAL A 800 14.05 -13.70 22.79
CA VAL A 800 13.76 -12.45 22.08
C VAL A 800 14.40 -11.29 22.84
N THR A 801 14.87 -10.27 22.10
CA THR A 801 15.45 -9.05 22.69
C THR A 801 15.01 -7.85 21.88
N ILE A 802 14.26 -6.96 22.52
CA ILE A 802 13.71 -5.73 21.91
C ILE A 802 14.37 -4.53 22.59
N PRO A 803 14.98 -3.61 21.83
CA PRO A 803 15.52 -2.37 22.38
C PRO A 803 14.40 -1.38 22.71
N LEU A 804 14.57 -0.65 23.82
CA LEU A 804 13.73 0.49 24.19
C LEU A 804 14.62 1.70 24.43
N ARG A 805 14.41 2.76 23.66
CA ARG A 805 15.16 4.02 23.79
C ARG A 805 14.41 5.00 24.67
N HIS A 806 15.16 5.86 25.35
CA HIS A 806 14.61 6.91 26.21
C HIS A 806 13.66 7.85 25.44
N ASP A 807 14.03 8.26 24.22
CA ASP A 807 13.24 9.17 23.39
C ASP A 807 11.87 8.61 22.95
N GLN A 808 11.69 7.28 22.98
CA GLN A 808 10.41 6.63 22.72
C GLN A 808 9.37 6.83 23.83
N LEU A 809 9.79 7.32 25.02
CA LEU A 809 8.92 7.57 26.19
C LEU A 809 8.38 9.00 26.23
N CYS A 810 8.73 9.84 25.25
CA CYS A 810 8.35 11.24 25.23
C CYS A 810 6.86 11.48 25.00
N TYR A 811 6.42 12.65 25.43
CA TYR A 811 5.15 13.27 25.05
C TYR A 811 5.42 14.69 24.54
N TYR A 812 4.48 15.26 23.82
CA TYR A 812 4.61 16.62 23.32
C TYR A 812 4.10 17.65 24.34
N ASN A 813 5.00 18.48 24.81
CA ASN A 813 4.70 19.54 25.77
C ASN A 813 4.27 20.81 25.02
N THR A 814 2.98 21.11 25.05
CA THR A 814 2.40 22.27 24.36
C THR A 814 2.80 23.61 24.96
N ALA A 815 3.30 23.66 26.21
CA ALA A 815 3.74 24.89 26.86
C ALA A 815 5.13 25.33 26.40
N THR A 816 5.99 24.36 26.04
CA THR A 816 7.39 24.59 25.61
C THR A 816 7.58 24.32 24.13
N HIS A 817 6.59 23.71 23.45
CA HIS A 817 6.68 23.19 22.08
C HIS A 817 7.86 22.24 21.88
N THR A 818 8.06 21.32 22.84
CA THR A 818 9.12 20.30 22.82
C THR A 818 8.58 18.92 23.13
N PHE A 819 9.31 17.89 22.75
CA PHE A 819 9.06 16.56 23.26
C PHE A 819 9.82 16.38 24.57
N ASP A 820 9.14 16.02 25.62
CA ASP A 820 9.70 15.82 26.95
C ASP A 820 9.44 14.40 27.44
N VAL A 821 10.39 13.83 28.19
CA VAL A 821 10.19 12.63 29.01
C VAL A 821 10.06 13.06 30.46
N GLU A 822 9.03 12.58 31.16
CA GLU A 822 8.87 12.82 32.61
C GLU A 822 9.71 11.79 33.39
N ALA A 823 10.26 12.24 34.54
CA ALA A 823 10.84 11.29 35.50
C ALA A 823 9.71 10.47 36.15
N GLY A 824 9.88 9.18 36.21
CA GLY A 824 8.92 8.31 36.88
C GLY A 824 8.96 6.86 36.42
N GLN A 825 8.08 6.08 37.01
CA GLN A 825 7.94 4.68 36.64
C GLN A 825 7.32 4.54 35.28
N VAL A 826 7.89 3.61 34.50
CA VAL A 826 7.34 3.16 33.22
C VAL A 826 7.19 1.65 33.29
N ASP A 827 5.97 1.17 33.14
CA ASP A 827 5.68 -0.26 33.06
C ASP A 827 6.15 -0.82 31.72
N ILE A 828 6.78 -1.98 31.75
CA ILE A 828 7.19 -2.78 30.60
C ILE A 828 6.20 -3.93 30.47
N LEU A 829 5.48 -3.97 29.37
CA LEU A 829 4.40 -4.90 29.13
C LEU A 829 4.70 -5.71 27.86
N VAL A 830 4.95 -7.02 28.02
CA VAL A 830 5.21 -7.93 26.91
C VAL A 830 4.00 -8.85 26.72
N GLY A 831 3.50 -8.91 25.52
CA GLY A 831 2.28 -9.69 25.24
C GLY A 831 2.16 -10.18 23.80
N ALA A 832 1.10 -10.93 23.54
CA ALA A 832 0.67 -11.41 22.24
C ALA A 832 -0.37 -10.49 21.57
N SER A 833 -0.91 -9.53 22.34
CA SER A 833 -1.77 -8.44 21.88
C SER A 833 -1.82 -7.32 22.91
N SER A 834 -2.47 -6.22 22.60
CA SER A 834 -2.67 -5.12 23.56
C SER A 834 -3.49 -5.54 24.79
N ALA A 835 -4.30 -6.60 24.71
CA ALA A 835 -5.07 -7.14 25.84
C ALA A 835 -4.42 -8.38 26.49
N ASP A 836 -3.67 -9.19 25.75
CA ASP A 836 -3.01 -10.40 26.26
C ASP A 836 -1.55 -10.08 26.69
N ILE A 837 -1.42 -9.42 27.84
CA ILE A 837 -0.12 -9.11 28.45
C ILE A 837 0.33 -10.27 29.32
N ARG A 838 1.41 -10.95 28.92
CA ARG A 838 1.92 -12.17 29.53
C ARG A 838 3.07 -11.95 30.50
N LEU A 839 3.88 -10.90 30.30
CA LEU A 839 4.98 -10.55 31.19
C LEU A 839 4.91 -9.06 31.52
N ARG A 840 5.27 -8.73 32.78
CA ARG A 840 5.26 -7.37 33.29
C ARG A 840 6.56 -7.08 34.04
N GLY A 841 7.14 -5.91 33.79
CA GLY A 841 8.28 -5.34 34.48
C GLY A 841 8.10 -3.83 34.64
N ALA A 842 9.07 -3.15 35.20
CA ALA A 842 9.05 -1.71 35.29
C ALA A 842 10.49 -1.17 35.30
N ILE A 843 10.62 0.09 34.86
CA ILE A 843 11.87 0.87 34.90
C ILE A 843 11.59 2.25 35.45
N GLN A 844 12.65 3.00 35.79
CA GLN A 844 12.56 4.42 36.09
C GLN A 844 13.10 5.24 34.90
N ALA A 845 12.25 6.04 34.26
CA ALA A 845 12.69 7.02 33.28
C ALA A 845 13.21 8.27 33.96
N GLN A 846 14.26 8.87 33.43
CA GLN A 846 14.77 10.16 33.83
C GLN A 846 14.18 11.29 33.02
N ALA A 847 13.86 12.42 33.67
CA ALA A 847 13.34 13.57 32.99
C ALA A 847 14.34 14.14 31.98
N ALA A 848 13.87 14.43 30.77
CA ALA A 848 14.66 15.15 29.79
C ALA A 848 13.75 15.82 28.75
N THR A 849 14.17 16.97 28.27
CA THR A 849 13.66 17.47 27.00
C THR A 849 14.36 16.71 25.88
N VAL A 850 13.63 15.94 25.15
CA VAL A 850 14.06 15.34 23.89
C VAL A 850 14.18 16.48 22.90
N LYS A 851 15.32 17.19 22.91
CA LYS A 851 15.62 18.09 21.80
C LYS A 851 15.45 17.28 20.55
N GLN A 852 14.67 17.76 19.61
CA GLN A 852 14.60 17.12 18.29
C GLN A 852 15.97 17.21 17.66
N THR A 853 16.86 16.32 18.09
CA THR A 853 18.26 16.24 17.68
C THR A 853 18.43 15.60 16.30
N TYR A 854 17.41 15.64 15.48
CA TYR A 854 17.56 15.17 14.11
C TYR A 854 18.36 16.11 13.20
N LYS A 855 18.65 17.33 13.65
CA LYS A 855 19.78 18.12 13.12
C LYS A 855 21.14 17.57 13.53
N SER A 856 21.25 16.80 14.59
CA SER A 856 22.54 16.42 15.16
C SER A 856 23.05 15.04 14.74
N LEU A 857 22.21 14.06 14.41
CA LEU A 857 22.72 12.78 13.91
C LEU A 857 23.30 12.88 12.49
N ALA A 858 22.75 13.74 11.64
CA ALA A 858 23.36 14.03 10.33
C ALA A 858 24.44 15.14 10.38
N ALA A 859 24.40 16.04 11.36
CA ALA A 859 25.34 17.17 11.47
C ALA A 859 26.40 17.02 12.57
N SER A 860 26.27 16.07 13.51
CA SER A 860 27.23 15.81 14.59
C SER A 860 28.16 14.62 14.34
N VAL A 861 28.03 13.93 13.18
CA VAL A 861 29.14 13.10 12.71
C VAL A 861 30.19 14.03 12.08
N GLY A 862 30.84 14.79 12.93
CA GLY A 862 32.15 15.33 12.62
C GLY A 862 33.03 14.16 12.16
N THR A 863 33.93 14.43 11.23
CA THR A 863 34.91 13.45 10.71
C THR A 863 35.50 12.62 11.84
N ALA A 864 35.02 11.39 12.03
CA ALA A 864 35.61 10.46 13.00
C ALA A 864 36.93 9.97 12.42
N THR A 865 38.03 10.26 13.13
CA THR A 865 39.35 9.70 12.80
C THR A 865 39.63 8.51 13.70
N VAL A 866 39.95 7.37 13.12
CA VAL A 866 40.41 6.20 13.89
C VAL A 866 41.88 6.44 14.33
N SER A 867 42.09 6.62 15.64
CA SER A 867 43.43 6.71 16.20
C SER A 867 43.75 5.47 17.04
N GLY A 868 44.74 4.69 16.63
CA GLY A 868 45.22 3.54 17.38
C GLY A 868 46.24 2.72 16.60
N SER A 869 47.26 2.21 17.26
CA SER A 869 48.32 1.44 16.64
C SER A 869 47.83 0.07 16.15
N ASN A 870 48.01 -0.21 14.87
CA ASN A 870 47.97 -1.52 14.23
C ASN A 870 46.64 -2.32 14.26
N GLY A 871 45.47 -1.72 13.96
CA GLY A 871 44.24 -2.51 13.76
C GLY A 871 43.28 -1.89 12.75
N LYS A 872 42.78 -2.71 11.81
CA LYS A 872 41.66 -2.30 10.92
C LYS A 872 40.37 -2.31 11.72
N ALA A 873 39.73 -1.15 11.91
CA ALA A 873 38.39 -1.09 12.50
C ALA A 873 37.33 -1.58 11.53
N LYS A 874 36.44 -2.43 11.98
CA LYS A 874 35.29 -2.87 11.17
C LYS A 874 34.25 -1.74 11.05
N ILE A 875 33.79 -1.50 9.84
CA ILE A 875 32.78 -0.50 9.51
C ILE A 875 31.45 -1.21 9.31
N TYR A 876 30.39 -0.70 9.92
CA TYR A 876 29.04 -1.18 9.77
C TYR A 876 28.13 -0.05 9.24
N ASN A 877 27.16 -0.36 8.39
CA ASN A 877 26.13 0.57 8.03
C ASN A 877 25.10 0.73 9.17
N MET A 878 24.15 1.65 9.01
CA MET A 878 23.09 1.90 10.00
C MET A 878 22.18 0.68 10.24
N ALA A 879 22.11 -0.27 9.32
CA ALA A 879 21.43 -1.55 9.48
C ALA A 879 22.25 -2.63 10.22
N GLY A 880 23.44 -2.30 10.72
CA GLY A 880 24.30 -3.24 11.44
C GLY A 880 25.11 -4.20 10.56
N GLN A 881 25.07 -4.06 9.24
CA GLN A 881 25.81 -4.89 8.30
C GLN A 881 27.25 -4.40 8.16
N MET A 882 28.21 -5.32 8.14
CA MET A 882 29.63 -4.99 7.97
C MET A 882 29.91 -4.61 6.51
N VAL A 883 30.26 -3.35 6.25
CA VAL A 883 30.51 -2.79 4.91
C VAL A 883 32.00 -2.63 4.56
N GLY A 884 32.91 -2.84 5.51
CA GLY A 884 34.35 -2.76 5.23
C GLY A 884 35.25 -2.57 6.47
N TYR A 885 36.46 -2.13 6.23
CA TYR A 885 37.48 -1.82 7.23
C TYR A 885 38.00 -0.41 7.04
N ALA A 886 38.17 0.34 8.12
CA ALA A 886 38.85 1.63 8.13
C ALA A 886 40.31 1.48 8.54
N GLU A 887 41.20 2.20 7.85
CA GLU A 887 42.62 2.33 8.19
C GLU A 887 42.85 3.61 8.96
N ASN A 888 43.92 3.58 9.82
CA ASN A 888 44.32 4.74 10.65
C ASN A 888 44.49 6.02 9.82
N GLY A 889 43.87 7.10 10.27
CA GLY A 889 44.07 8.46 9.70
C GLY A 889 43.17 8.82 8.53
N ARG A 890 42.27 7.98 8.08
CA ARG A 890 41.33 8.27 6.98
C ARG A 890 40.00 8.82 7.53
N ALA A 891 39.55 9.92 6.97
CA ALA A 891 38.20 10.44 7.25
C ALA A 891 37.14 9.51 6.66
N LEU A 892 36.14 9.16 7.47
CA LEU A 892 35.02 8.29 7.04
C LEU A 892 33.84 9.14 6.55
N PRO A 893 33.11 8.68 5.55
CA PRO A 893 31.87 9.33 5.13
C PRO A 893 30.83 9.41 6.25
N LYS A 894 29.96 10.40 6.20
CA LYS A 894 28.84 10.54 7.15
C LYS A 894 27.90 9.33 7.06
N GLY A 895 27.38 8.89 8.21
CA GLY A 895 26.42 7.77 8.30
C GLY A 895 27.04 6.39 8.54
N ILE A 896 28.30 6.30 8.93
CA ILE A 896 28.98 5.03 9.19
C ILE A 896 29.15 4.81 10.69
N LEU A 897 28.71 3.64 11.19
CA LEU A 897 28.98 3.13 12.55
C LEU A 897 30.31 2.37 12.57
N VAL A 898 31.21 2.76 13.47
CA VAL A 898 32.51 2.09 13.62
C VAL A 898 32.53 1.31 14.94
N LYS A 899 32.62 -0.02 14.86
CA LYS A 899 32.83 -0.85 16.02
C LYS A 899 34.32 -0.89 16.37
N VAL A 900 34.67 -0.25 17.49
CA VAL A 900 36.04 -0.22 17.99
C VAL A 900 36.26 -1.40 18.94
N PRO A 901 37.38 -2.17 18.82
CA PRO A 901 37.70 -3.23 19.75
C PRO A 901 37.85 -2.73 21.18
N PRO A 902 37.60 -3.56 22.22
CA PRO A 902 37.77 -3.20 23.61
C PRO A 902 39.18 -2.66 23.87
N GLY A 903 39.30 -1.49 24.51
CA GLY A 903 40.57 -0.83 24.85
C GLY A 903 41.04 0.29 23.91
N GLN A 904 40.30 0.57 22.82
CA GLN A 904 40.57 1.71 21.92
C GLN A 904 39.54 2.83 22.15
N LYS A 905 40.00 4.10 22.14
CA LYS A 905 39.10 5.27 22.33
C LYS A 905 38.75 5.92 20.98
N PHE A 906 37.48 6.28 20.84
CA PHE A 906 37.06 7.21 19.79
C PHE A 906 37.47 8.63 20.14
N VAL A 907 38.08 9.34 19.22
CA VAL A 907 38.30 10.77 19.36
C VAL A 907 37.41 11.48 18.30
N ASN A 908 36.36 12.11 18.77
CA ASN A 908 35.58 13.05 17.95
C ASN A 908 36.39 14.37 17.83
N LYS A 909 36.65 14.78 16.61
CA LYS A 909 37.11 16.14 16.32
C LYS A 909 36.03 16.89 15.58
#